data_795358c00a36bd4f53850cc5e721af51
#
_entry.id   795358c00a36bd4f53850cc5e721af51
#
_cell.length_a   1.000
_cell.length_b   1.000
_cell.length_c   1.000
_cell.angle_alpha   90.00
_cell.angle_beta   90.00
_cell.angle_gamma   90.00
#
_symmetry.space_group_name_H-M   'P 1'
#
loop_
_entity.id
_entity.type
_entity.pdbx_description
1 polymer ?
#
loop_
_entity_poly.entity_id
_entity_poly.type
_entity_poly.pdbx_seq_one_letter_code
_entity_poly.pdbx_strand_id
1 'polypeptide(L)'
;MNPIFNLLPFSLKSLHFLMLLLGYLGLHSQVLTVRDSENLKPLDLVTIYSPKGNVSAVTNAQGQADISAFQDATVIMIQALGYAIENHSFGTLKQKEFILDLAPSQLELDQVVISASKWRQSSAKIPSKIVSISAQSVAFQNPQTAADLLELSGKVFVQKSQQGGGSPMIRGFATNRLLYSVDGVRMNTAIFRSGNIQNVISLDPLSMESTEVLLGPDAVIYGSDAIGGVMSFTTLKPQFSDSDKPLITGGAMTRFSTANREGSVHADVKVGWKNWGFLSSTTLTQYDDLIQGSNGPQDYLRPYYVARYQGQDIIVPHKNPRRQGPSGYGQTNSLHKIHFRPNEHWDLSYALHYSQTTSYSRYDRHLRTKDGSPRYGQWDYGPQSWMMNHLSVNHKKSHGPYSEMALRLALQNFEESRISRAFNEPVRENRTENVAAYSANLDFAKNLSPNSSLYYGVEWVLNDVNSQGENTNILSHISTPGPSRYPQAKWLSYGAYGSLQHQISKALMLQSGLRYNGIKLDATFDTSFYPLPFEKAQIDTGNWTGNFGLVLNPGRQWLLRANYATAFRAPNVDDLGKIFDSEPGAVVVPNHQLKPEYAHSWDLGTAKIINKKLKIDVSTYYTRLKNAMVRRDFSLNGAQFIPYDGELSRVQAIQNAATAYIYGLQAGFELKLPAGFELTSDFNYQKGEEEMNDGNKSPSRHV
;
A
#
# COMPACT_ATOMS: atom_id res chain seq x y z
N MET A 1 -21.08 -68.09 15.02
CA MET A 1 -22.38 -67.83 15.65
C MET A 1 -22.87 -66.47 15.22
N ASN A 2 -23.79 -66.44 14.28
CA ASN A 2 -24.51 -65.24 13.82
C ASN A 2 -25.67 -64.91 14.77
N PRO A 3 -26.09 -63.61 14.85
CA PRO A 3 -27.48 -63.33 14.82
C PRO A 3 -27.88 -62.32 13.72
N ILE A 4 -28.63 -62.71 12.81
CA ILE A 4 -29.86 -62.39 12.14
C ILE A 4 -30.39 -60.98 12.44
N PHE A 5 -30.33 -60.09 11.45
CA PHE A 5 -31.16 -58.89 11.35
C PHE A 5 -32.46 -59.21 10.64
N ASN A 6 -33.57 -59.08 11.36
CA ASN A 6 -34.92 -59.09 10.80
C ASN A 6 -35.24 -57.76 10.12
N LEU A 7 -35.39 -57.77 8.80
CA LEU A 7 -35.93 -56.67 8.00
C LEU A 7 -37.48 -56.81 8.00
N LEU A 8 -38.17 -55.81 8.56
CA LEU A 8 -39.62 -55.65 8.43
C LEU A 8 -39.97 -55.24 6.98
N PRO A 9 -41.01 -55.82 6.37
CA PRO A 9 -41.38 -55.48 5.00
C PRO A 9 -42.13 -54.15 4.95
N PHE A 10 -41.51 -53.14 4.37
CA PHE A 10 -42.21 -51.92 3.96
C PHE A 10 -43.19 -52.25 2.84
N SER A 11 -44.51 -52.04 3.11
CA SER A 11 -45.54 -52.30 2.13
C SER A 11 -45.50 -51.28 0.98
N LEU A 12 -45.67 -51.75 -0.26
CA LEU A 12 -45.73 -50.92 -1.47
C LEU A 12 -46.73 -49.73 -1.39
N LYS A 13 -47.74 -49.84 -0.52
CA LYS A 13 -48.75 -48.79 -0.27
C LYS A 13 -48.17 -47.57 0.48
N SER A 14 -47.18 -47.76 1.35
CA SER A 14 -46.54 -46.67 2.07
C SER A 14 -45.63 -45.85 1.15
N LEU A 15 -45.03 -46.46 0.12
CA LEU A 15 -44.19 -45.79 -0.88
C LEU A 15 -45.04 -44.90 -1.80
N HIS A 16 -46.25 -45.31 -2.18
CA HIS A 16 -47.19 -44.49 -2.98
C HIS A 16 -47.74 -43.29 -2.21
N PHE A 17 -47.95 -43.41 -0.90
CA PHE A 17 -48.40 -42.28 -0.07
C PHE A 17 -47.26 -41.25 0.16
N LEU A 18 -46.01 -41.71 0.27
CA LEU A 18 -44.84 -40.84 0.39
C LEU A 18 -44.54 -40.12 -0.95
N MET A 19 -44.73 -40.77 -2.11
CA MET A 19 -44.59 -40.15 -3.42
C MET A 19 -45.74 -39.14 -3.70
N LEU A 20 -46.94 -39.36 -3.21
CA LEU A 20 -48.04 -38.42 -3.33
C LEU A 20 -47.87 -37.19 -2.39
N LEU A 21 -47.25 -37.36 -1.22
CA LEU A 21 -46.91 -36.22 -0.33
C LEU A 21 -45.77 -35.37 -0.86
N LEU A 22 -44.78 -35.97 -1.57
CA LEU A 22 -43.70 -35.25 -2.23
C LEU A 22 -44.15 -34.51 -3.50
N GLY A 23 -45.29 -34.91 -4.11
CA GLY A 23 -45.87 -34.22 -5.28
C GLY A 23 -46.65 -32.96 -4.96
N TYR A 24 -46.91 -32.62 -3.68
CA TYR A 24 -47.71 -31.44 -3.26
C TYR A 24 -46.85 -30.30 -2.69
N LEU A 25 -45.53 -30.46 -2.56
CA LEU A 25 -44.61 -29.34 -2.35
C LEU A 25 -44.27 -28.75 -3.72
N GLY A 26 -45.22 -28.07 -4.32
CA GLY A 26 -44.96 -27.15 -5.41
C GLY A 26 -44.04 -26.04 -4.90
N LEU A 27 -42.74 -26.28 -4.93
CA LEU A 27 -41.73 -25.25 -4.80
C LEU A 27 -42.00 -24.27 -5.94
N HIS A 28 -42.61 -23.13 -5.65
CA HIS A 28 -42.64 -22.00 -6.56
C HIS A 28 -41.20 -21.46 -6.64
N SER A 29 -40.37 -22.11 -7.45
CA SER A 29 -39.04 -21.60 -7.80
C SER A 29 -39.24 -20.31 -8.59
N GLN A 30 -38.76 -19.21 -8.03
CA GLN A 30 -38.75 -17.91 -8.74
C GLN A 30 -37.39 -17.76 -9.41
N VAL A 31 -37.36 -18.04 -10.71
CA VAL A 31 -36.16 -18.10 -11.50
C VAL A 31 -35.89 -16.73 -12.13
N LEU A 32 -34.79 -16.08 -11.73
CA LEU A 32 -34.26 -14.90 -12.39
C LEU A 32 -33.43 -15.33 -13.61
N THR A 33 -33.74 -14.78 -14.77
CA THR A 33 -32.94 -14.94 -16.00
C THR A 33 -32.13 -13.69 -16.23
N VAL A 34 -30.81 -13.81 -16.27
CA VAL A 34 -29.88 -12.71 -16.52
C VAL A 34 -29.28 -12.83 -17.93
N ARG A 35 -29.33 -11.74 -18.69
CA ARG A 35 -28.91 -11.69 -20.08
C ARG A 35 -27.99 -10.47 -20.31
N ASP A 36 -27.20 -10.52 -21.35
CA ASP A 36 -26.47 -9.37 -21.88
C ASP A 36 -27.43 -8.38 -22.55
N SER A 37 -27.40 -7.12 -22.20
CA SER A 37 -28.31 -6.09 -22.72
C SER A 37 -28.06 -5.72 -24.19
N GLU A 38 -26.87 -6.02 -24.76
CA GLU A 38 -26.55 -5.69 -26.16
C GLU A 38 -26.95 -6.79 -27.14
N ASN A 39 -26.88 -8.07 -26.73
CA ASN A 39 -27.11 -9.21 -27.62
C ASN A 39 -28.16 -10.22 -27.11
N LEU A 40 -28.72 -9.97 -25.92
CA LEU A 40 -29.73 -10.78 -25.24
C LEU A 40 -29.34 -12.24 -24.95
N LYS A 41 -28.04 -12.55 -25.02
CA LYS A 41 -27.55 -13.89 -24.69
C LYS A 41 -27.58 -14.11 -23.17
N PRO A 42 -27.89 -15.33 -22.72
CA PRO A 42 -27.86 -15.67 -21.30
C PRO A 42 -26.43 -15.49 -20.74
N LEU A 43 -26.34 -15.01 -19.52
CA LEU A 43 -25.08 -14.82 -18.79
C LEU A 43 -24.92 -15.89 -17.73
N ASP A 44 -23.93 -16.76 -17.89
CA ASP A 44 -23.51 -17.78 -16.95
C ASP A 44 -22.64 -17.17 -15.83
N LEU A 45 -22.61 -17.83 -14.66
CA LEU A 45 -21.79 -17.46 -13.49
C LEU A 45 -22.03 -16.04 -12.96
N VAL A 46 -23.23 -15.47 -13.20
CA VAL A 46 -23.65 -14.23 -12.55
C VAL A 46 -23.90 -14.48 -11.09
N THR A 47 -23.18 -13.77 -10.23
CA THR A 47 -23.37 -13.84 -8.79
C THR A 47 -24.52 -12.94 -8.36
N ILE A 48 -25.50 -13.50 -7.68
CA ILE A 48 -26.68 -12.82 -7.11
C ILE A 48 -26.59 -12.97 -5.60
N TYR A 49 -26.57 -11.88 -4.87
CA TYR A 49 -26.47 -11.96 -3.42
C TYR A 49 -27.15 -10.76 -2.75
N SER A 50 -27.60 -10.95 -1.52
CA SER A 50 -28.05 -9.84 -0.69
C SER A 50 -26.91 -9.38 0.21
N PRO A 51 -26.40 -8.12 0.09
CA PRO A 51 -25.34 -7.61 0.95
C PRO A 51 -25.68 -7.61 2.44
N LYS A 52 -26.97 -7.70 2.76
CA LYS A 52 -27.53 -7.61 4.10
C LYS A 52 -28.28 -8.88 4.52
N GLY A 53 -28.27 -9.92 3.69
CA GLY A 53 -28.91 -11.21 3.94
C GLY A 53 -27.97 -12.36 3.57
N ASN A 54 -28.07 -13.48 4.29
CA ASN A 54 -27.23 -14.67 4.06
C ASN A 54 -27.73 -15.51 2.87
N VAL A 55 -28.15 -14.86 1.80
CA VAL A 55 -28.64 -15.55 0.59
C VAL A 55 -27.81 -15.18 -0.60
N SER A 56 -27.37 -16.21 -1.33
CA SER A 56 -26.64 -16.06 -2.59
C SER A 56 -27.10 -17.13 -3.58
N ALA A 57 -27.04 -16.81 -4.86
CA ALA A 57 -27.27 -17.70 -5.97
C ALA A 57 -26.31 -17.38 -7.11
N VAL A 58 -26.11 -18.32 -8.02
CA VAL A 58 -25.26 -18.14 -9.21
C VAL A 58 -26.03 -18.65 -10.41
N THR A 59 -26.00 -17.91 -11.53
CA THR A 59 -26.69 -18.36 -12.74
C THR A 59 -25.98 -19.54 -13.40
N ASN A 60 -26.78 -20.42 -13.99
CA ASN A 60 -26.33 -21.54 -14.81
C ASN A 60 -26.04 -21.10 -16.27
N ALA A 61 -25.63 -22.03 -17.13
CA ALA A 61 -25.35 -21.78 -18.55
C ALA A 61 -26.50 -21.19 -19.37
N GLN A 62 -27.74 -21.29 -18.85
CA GLN A 62 -28.93 -20.66 -19.44
C GLN A 62 -29.21 -19.29 -18.82
N GLY A 63 -28.28 -18.74 -18.02
CA GLY A 63 -28.42 -17.47 -17.33
C GLY A 63 -29.44 -17.47 -16.21
N GLN A 64 -29.81 -18.63 -15.66
CA GLN A 64 -30.93 -18.77 -14.72
C GLN A 64 -30.43 -19.10 -13.30
N ALA A 65 -31.04 -18.45 -12.30
CA ALA A 65 -30.84 -18.71 -10.89
C ALA A 65 -32.16 -18.68 -10.10
N ASP A 66 -32.34 -19.57 -9.15
CA ASP A 66 -33.45 -19.54 -8.21
C ASP A 66 -33.20 -18.44 -7.17
N ILE A 67 -34.11 -17.45 -7.12
CA ILE A 67 -34.04 -16.32 -6.20
C ILE A 67 -35.20 -16.35 -5.16
N SER A 68 -35.86 -17.48 -4.98
CA SER A 68 -36.95 -17.62 -4.02
C SER A 68 -36.55 -17.23 -2.58
N ALA A 69 -35.28 -17.48 -2.23
CA ALA A 69 -34.73 -17.13 -0.91
C ALA A 69 -34.51 -15.61 -0.71
N PHE A 70 -34.65 -14.79 -1.77
CA PHE A 70 -34.40 -13.34 -1.70
C PHE A 70 -35.69 -12.50 -1.50
N GLN A 71 -36.83 -13.12 -1.23
CA GLN A 71 -38.14 -12.42 -1.12
C GLN A 71 -38.11 -11.29 -0.08
N ASP A 72 -37.45 -11.50 1.03
CA ASP A 72 -37.34 -10.52 2.13
C ASP A 72 -36.08 -9.61 2.02
N ALA A 73 -35.28 -9.75 0.94
CA ALA A 73 -34.10 -8.97 0.78
C ALA A 73 -34.42 -7.53 0.36
N THR A 74 -33.99 -6.56 1.13
CA THR A 74 -34.16 -5.13 0.80
C THR A 74 -33.36 -4.71 -0.42
N VAL A 75 -32.18 -5.32 -0.63
CA VAL A 75 -31.31 -5.11 -1.77
C VAL A 75 -30.75 -6.45 -2.24
N ILE A 76 -30.88 -6.70 -3.54
CA ILE A 76 -30.29 -7.82 -4.24
C ILE A 76 -29.23 -7.26 -5.17
N MET A 77 -27.99 -7.61 -4.94
CA MET A 77 -26.86 -7.27 -5.80
C MET A 77 -26.65 -8.33 -6.86
N ILE A 78 -26.51 -7.90 -8.10
CA ILE A 78 -26.31 -8.77 -9.26
C ILE A 78 -25.02 -8.33 -9.95
N GLN A 79 -24.05 -9.25 -9.99
CA GLN A 79 -22.71 -8.99 -10.44
C GLN A 79 -22.24 -10.07 -11.42
N ALA A 80 -21.70 -9.65 -12.54
CA ALA A 80 -21.03 -10.51 -13.50
C ALA A 80 -19.70 -9.88 -13.94
N LEU A 81 -18.73 -10.72 -14.29
CA LEU A 81 -17.45 -10.24 -14.81
C LEU A 81 -17.66 -9.52 -16.15
N GLY A 82 -17.16 -8.28 -16.23
CA GLY A 82 -17.31 -7.45 -17.44
C GLY A 82 -18.64 -6.69 -17.55
N TYR A 83 -19.53 -6.77 -16.54
CA TYR A 83 -20.82 -6.10 -16.52
C TYR A 83 -20.92 -5.09 -15.36
N ALA A 84 -21.81 -4.11 -15.53
CA ALA A 84 -22.16 -3.18 -14.46
C ALA A 84 -22.84 -3.92 -13.31
N ILE A 85 -22.47 -3.58 -12.06
CA ILE A 85 -23.14 -4.12 -10.88
C ILE A 85 -24.51 -3.43 -10.78
N GLU A 86 -25.58 -4.20 -10.69
CA GLU A 86 -26.93 -3.68 -10.48
C GLU A 86 -27.48 -4.05 -9.10
N ASN A 87 -28.25 -3.12 -8.53
CA ASN A 87 -28.92 -3.27 -7.26
C ASN A 87 -30.43 -3.17 -7.47
N HIS A 88 -31.16 -4.22 -7.09
CA HIS A 88 -32.61 -4.29 -7.22
C HIS A 88 -33.24 -4.72 -5.91
N SER A 89 -34.51 -4.36 -5.69
CA SER A 89 -35.35 -5.04 -4.72
C SER A 89 -36.03 -6.27 -5.37
N PHE A 90 -36.43 -7.23 -4.57
CA PHE A 90 -37.20 -8.37 -5.07
C PHE A 90 -38.46 -7.93 -5.83
N GLY A 91 -39.17 -6.90 -5.31
CA GLY A 91 -40.31 -6.30 -5.96
C GLY A 91 -40.01 -5.73 -7.35
N THR A 92 -38.85 -5.08 -7.52
CA THR A 92 -38.40 -4.55 -8.81
C THR A 92 -38.12 -5.66 -9.82
N LEU A 93 -37.44 -6.75 -9.38
CA LEU A 93 -37.20 -7.91 -10.22
C LEU A 93 -38.51 -8.61 -10.62
N LYS A 94 -39.50 -8.69 -9.72
CA LYS A 94 -40.84 -9.21 -9.99
C LYS A 94 -41.58 -8.36 -11.05
N GLN A 95 -41.50 -7.02 -10.97
CA GLN A 95 -42.07 -6.12 -11.98
C GLN A 95 -41.42 -6.28 -13.37
N LYS A 96 -40.16 -6.72 -13.42
CA LYS A 96 -39.44 -7.07 -14.63
C LYS A 96 -39.64 -8.54 -15.05
N GLU A 97 -40.64 -9.22 -14.50
CA GLU A 97 -40.94 -10.63 -14.79
C GLU A 97 -39.72 -11.56 -14.56
N PHE A 98 -38.84 -11.20 -13.61
CA PHE A 98 -37.60 -11.89 -13.32
C PHE A 98 -36.66 -12.05 -14.53
N ILE A 99 -36.68 -11.06 -15.45
CA ILE A 99 -35.72 -10.95 -16.54
C ILE A 99 -34.88 -9.69 -16.31
N LEU A 100 -33.58 -9.85 -16.30
CA LEU A 100 -32.63 -8.75 -16.13
C LEU A 100 -31.61 -8.73 -17.25
N ASP A 101 -31.56 -7.63 -17.96
CA ASP A 101 -30.55 -7.39 -19.00
C ASP A 101 -29.42 -6.55 -18.41
N LEU A 102 -28.26 -7.17 -18.11
CA LEU A 102 -27.10 -6.47 -17.59
C LEU A 102 -26.38 -5.73 -18.70
N ALA A 103 -26.10 -4.46 -18.46
CA ALA A 103 -25.27 -3.68 -19.34
C ALA A 103 -23.78 -4.01 -19.15
N PRO A 104 -22.99 -4.18 -20.23
CA PRO A 104 -21.55 -4.28 -20.11
C PRO A 104 -20.99 -3.11 -19.28
N SER A 105 -20.03 -3.39 -18.43
CA SER A 105 -19.36 -2.38 -17.62
C SER A 105 -18.81 -1.29 -18.54
N GLN A 106 -19.26 -0.06 -18.34
CA GLN A 106 -18.80 1.07 -19.14
C GLN A 106 -17.50 1.63 -18.55
N LEU A 107 -16.65 2.17 -19.42
CA LEU A 107 -15.53 2.97 -19.00
C LEU A 107 -16.04 4.29 -18.44
N GLU A 108 -15.55 4.67 -17.28
CA GLU A 108 -15.91 5.92 -16.63
C GLU A 108 -14.68 6.79 -16.39
N LEU A 109 -14.86 8.11 -16.49
CA LEU A 109 -13.85 9.09 -16.09
C LEU A 109 -13.94 9.45 -14.60
N ASP A 110 -14.99 8.97 -13.95
CA ASP A 110 -15.31 9.28 -12.57
C ASP A 110 -15.30 8.03 -11.69
N GLN A 111 -14.57 8.12 -10.59
CA GLN A 111 -14.50 7.10 -9.56
C GLN A 111 -14.60 7.78 -8.20
N VAL A 112 -15.15 7.09 -7.21
CA VAL A 112 -15.13 7.58 -5.83
C VAL A 112 -13.75 7.32 -5.25
N VAL A 113 -13.09 8.39 -4.79
CA VAL A 113 -11.78 8.34 -4.14
C VAL A 113 -11.83 9.05 -2.78
N ILE A 114 -10.91 8.71 -1.91
CA ILE A 114 -10.83 9.24 -0.54
C ILE A 114 -9.53 10.03 -0.34
N SER A 115 -8.46 9.61 -1.00
CA SER A 115 -7.11 10.11 -0.73
C SER A 115 -6.92 11.60 -1.00
N ALA A 116 -7.64 12.18 -1.94
CA ALA A 116 -7.45 13.59 -2.30
C ALA A 116 -7.80 14.60 -1.20
N SER A 117 -8.64 14.23 -0.24
CA SER A 117 -9.06 15.14 0.84
C SER A 117 -9.31 14.43 2.17
N LYS A 118 -9.06 13.12 2.24
CA LYS A 118 -9.47 12.20 3.33
C LYS A 118 -11.00 11.99 3.44
N TRP A 119 -11.78 12.48 2.44
CA TRP A 119 -13.23 12.35 2.33
C TRP A 119 -13.61 11.77 0.98
N ARG A 120 -14.73 11.07 0.91
CA ARG A 120 -15.25 10.51 -0.35
C ARG A 120 -15.58 11.61 -1.35
N GLN A 121 -14.95 11.56 -2.50
CA GLN A 121 -15.14 12.51 -3.59
C GLN A 121 -15.15 11.83 -4.96
N SER A 122 -15.72 12.53 -5.94
CA SER A 122 -15.61 12.19 -7.36
C SER A 122 -14.20 12.53 -7.87
N SER A 123 -13.50 11.58 -8.44
CA SER A 123 -12.18 11.79 -9.06
C SER A 123 -12.23 12.75 -10.24
N ALA A 124 -13.40 12.91 -10.90
CA ALA A 124 -13.64 13.87 -11.95
C ALA A 124 -13.66 15.33 -11.49
N LYS A 125 -13.61 15.57 -10.16
CA LYS A 125 -13.54 16.93 -9.56
C LYS A 125 -12.16 17.24 -8.99
N ILE A 126 -11.19 16.34 -9.11
CA ILE A 126 -9.88 16.45 -8.48
C ILE A 126 -8.82 16.77 -9.53
N PRO A 127 -8.02 17.86 -9.34
CA PRO A 127 -6.98 18.24 -10.30
C PRO A 127 -5.83 17.24 -10.39
N SER A 128 -5.46 16.60 -9.27
CA SER A 128 -4.42 15.56 -9.23
C SER A 128 -4.90 14.27 -9.87
N LYS A 129 -4.00 13.58 -10.59
CA LYS A 129 -4.31 12.25 -11.13
C LYS A 129 -4.27 11.21 -10.01
N ILE A 130 -5.35 10.44 -9.88
CA ILE A 130 -5.47 9.35 -8.91
C ILE A 130 -5.76 8.06 -9.68
N VAL A 131 -5.08 6.98 -9.30
CA VAL A 131 -5.36 5.63 -9.76
C VAL A 131 -5.86 4.82 -8.57
N SER A 132 -7.03 4.21 -8.72
CA SER A 132 -7.63 3.37 -7.68
C SER A 132 -7.53 1.90 -8.09
N ILE A 133 -7.07 1.06 -7.17
CA ILE A 133 -6.98 -0.39 -7.29
C ILE A 133 -8.01 -0.99 -6.34
N SER A 134 -9.03 -1.63 -6.90
CA SER A 134 -10.11 -2.23 -6.11
C SER A 134 -9.74 -3.61 -5.56
N ALA A 135 -10.44 -4.07 -4.51
CA ALA A 135 -10.30 -5.43 -4.02
C ALA A 135 -10.59 -6.49 -5.09
N GLN A 136 -11.50 -6.20 -6.04
CA GLN A 136 -11.77 -7.08 -7.19
C GLN A 136 -10.56 -7.19 -8.13
N SER A 137 -9.87 -6.07 -8.42
CA SER A 137 -8.63 -6.09 -9.20
C SER A 137 -7.53 -6.87 -8.50
N VAL A 138 -7.41 -6.72 -7.16
CA VAL A 138 -6.46 -7.49 -6.34
C VAL A 138 -6.78 -8.98 -6.41
N ALA A 139 -8.04 -9.38 -6.23
CA ALA A 139 -8.45 -10.78 -6.31
C ALA A 139 -8.20 -11.39 -7.71
N PHE A 140 -8.42 -10.62 -8.77
CA PHE A 140 -8.21 -11.07 -10.16
C PHE A 140 -6.72 -11.21 -10.51
N GLN A 141 -5.91 -10.19 -10.19
CA GLN A 141 -4.48 -10.17 -10.50
C GLN A 141 -3.62 -10.96 -9.50
N ASN A 142 -4.17 -11.19 -8.31
CA ASN A 142 -3.57 -12.03 -7.25
C ASN A 142 -2.11 -11.67 -6.90
N PRO A 143 -1.78 -10.41 -6.56
CA PRO A 143 -0.43 -9.99 -6.23
C PRO A 143 0.09 -10.70 -4.96
N GLN A 144 1.37 -11.09 -4.94
CA GLN A 144 1.97 -11.76 -3.78
C GLN A 144 2.23 -10.81 -2.61
N THR A 145 2.62 -9.58 -2.90
CA THR A 145 3.02 -8.57 -1.91
C THR A 145 2.32 -7.25 -2.16
N ALA A 146 2.33 -6.34 -1.18
CA ALA A 146 1.83 -4.98 -1.39
C ALA A 146 2.65 -4.19 -2.43
N ALA A 147 3.91 -4.55 -2.65
CA ALA A 147 4.71 -3.98 -3.72
C ALA A 147 4.16 -4.37 -5.09
N ASP A 148 3.84 -5.66 -5.30
CA ASP A 148 3.19 -6.15 -6.52
C ASP A 148 1.80 -5.54 -6.72
N LEU A 149 1.04 -5.35 -5.63
CA LEU A 149 -0.25 -4.67 -5.66
C LEU A 149 -0.13 -3.25 -6.22
N LEU A 150 0.89 -2.49 -5.82
CA LEU A 150 1.08 -1.13 -6.32
C LEU A 150 1.45 -1.08 -7.81
N GLU A 151 2.13 -2.09 -8.34
CA GLU A 151 2.43 -2.23 -9.77
C GLU A 151 1.16 -2.35 -10.63
N LEU A 152 0.06 -2.90 -10.08
CA LEU A 152 -1.23 -3.01 -10.79
C LEU A 152 -1.79 -1.64 -11.22
N SER A 153 -1.32 -0.55 -10.63
CA SER A 153 -1.71 0.81 -11.03
C SER A 153 -1.21 1.19 -12.44
N GLY A 154 -0.21 0.47 -12.99
CA GLY A 154 0.49 0.83 -14.23
C GLY A 154 1.29 2.14 -14.16
N LYS A 155 1.34 2.80 -13.00
CA LYS A 155 1.98 4.12 -12.79
C LYS A 155 3.04 4.10 -11.70
N VAL A 156 3.16 3.00 -10.97
CA VAL A 156 4.18 2.77 -9.95
C VAL A 156 5.17 1.73 -10.48
N PHE A 157 6.43 2.08 -10.49
CA PHE A 157 7.52 1.14 -10.71
C PHE A 157 8.01 0.63 -9.36
N VAL A 158 8.30 -0.66 -9.23
CA VAL A 158 8.82 -1.23 -7.98
C VAL A 158 10.18 -1.85 -8.20
N GLN A 159 11.18 -1.31 -7.51
CA GLN A 159 12.52 -1.89 -7.48
C GLN A 159 12.61 -2.92 -6.35
N LYS A 160 13.04 -4.14 -6.65
CA LYS A 160 13.28 -5.22 -5.69
C LYS A 160 14.75 -5.65 -5.71
N SER A 161 15.39 -5.70 -4.54
CA SER A 161 16.74 -6.24 -4.34
C SER A 161 16.74 -7.55 -3.55
N GLN A 162 15.59 -7.91 -3.01
CA GLN A 162 15.32 -9.15 -2.27
C GLN A 162 13.87 -9.56 -2.49
N GLN A 163 13.52 -10.78 -2.13
CA GLN A 163 12.16 -11.30 -2.27
C GLN A 163 11.17 -10.57 -1.36
N GLY A 164 11.56 -10.28 -0.12
CA GLY A 164 10.73 -9.56 0.84
C GLY A 164 10.77 -8.05 0.63
N GLY A 165 9.59 -7.44 0.39
CA GLY A 165 9.43 -6.00 0.21
C GLY A 165 9.75 -5.50 -1.19
N GLY A 166 9.82 -4.19 -1.33
CA GLY A 166 10.12 -3.48 -2.57
C GLY A 166 10.13 -1.98 -2.34
N SER A 167 10.73 -1.25 -3.28
CA SER A 167 10.79 0.22 -3.27
C SER A 167 9.90 0.77 -4.37
N PRO A 168 8.66 1.15 -4.07
CA PRO A 168 7.79 1.81 -5.04
C PRO A 168 8.35 3.17 -5.44
N MET A 169 8.19 3.49 -6.71
CA MET A 169 8.63 4.74 -7.33
C MET A 169 7.49 5.35 -8.13
N ILE A 170 7.26 6.64 -7.96
CA ILE A 170 6.32 7.43 -8.72
C ILE A 170 7.08 8.56 -9.39
N ARG A 171 7.07 8.64 -10.73
CA ARG A 171 7.66 9.73 -11.50
C ARG A 171 9.13 10.00 -11.11
N GLY A 172 9.91 8.94 -10.91
CA GLY A 172 11.31 9.03 -10.48
C GLY A 172 11.52 9.34 -8.99
N PHE A 173 10.47 9.65 -8.24
CA PHE A 173 10.56 9.79 -6.80
C PHE A 173 10.40 8.45 -6.12
N ALA A 174 11.32 8.13 -5.23
CA ALA A 174 11.32 6.88 -4.49
C ALA A 174 11.25 7.16 -2.98
N THR A 175 10.73 6.19 -2.25
CA THR A 175 10.97 5.99 -0.84
C THR A 175 10.53 7.16 0.05
N ASN A 176 11.45 7.86 0.69
CA ASN A 176 11.17 8.96 1.63
C ASN A 176 10.68 10.27 0.97
N ARG A 177 10.48 10.28 -0.37
CA ARG A 177 9.75 11.33 -1.10
C ARG A 177 8.34 10.91 -1.50
N LEU A 178 7.89 9.75 -1.02
CA LEU A 178 6.53 9.23 -1.16
C LEU A 178 5.93 9.04 0.23
N LEU A 179 4.66 9.35 0.38
CA LEU A 179 3.94 9.16 1.63
C LEU A 179 3.04 7.91 1.54
N TYR A 180 3.04 7.12 2.60
CA TYR A 180 2.18 5.96 2.78
C TYR A 180 1.17 6.25 3.88
N SER A 181 -0.10 5.99 3.59
CA SER A 181 -1.20 6.18 4.52
C SER A 181 -2.03 4.90 4.62
N VAL A 182 -2.31 4.44 5.83
CA VAL A 182 -3.17 3.27 6.11
C VAL A 182 -4.37 3.74 6.92
N ASP A 183 -5.58 3.59 6.37
CA ASP A 183 -6.84 4.08 6.97
C ASP A 183 -6.79 5.57 7.38
N GLY A 184 -6.04 6.39 6.63
CA GLY A 184 -5.85 7.81 6.88
C GLY A 184 -4.77 8.17 7.90
N VAL A 185 -4.03 7.17 8.42
CA VAL A 185 -2.89 7.34 9.32
C VAL A 185 -1.58 7.23 8.54
N ARG A 186 -0.66 8.18 8.75
CA ARG A 186 0.66 8.18 8.15
C ARG A 186 1.48 6.98 8.64
N MET A 187 2.06 6.21 7.72
CA MET A 187 2.93 5.07 8.01
C MET A 187 4.43 5.42 8.01
N ASN A 188 4.83 6.50 7.33
CA ASN A 188 6.22 6.94 7.28
C ASN A 188 6.72 7.29 8.69
N THR A 189 7.77 6.63 9.14
CA THR A 189 8.44 6.89 10.43
C THR A 189 9.65 7.81 10.25
N ALA A 190 10.22 8.26 11.37
CA ALA A 190 11.43 9.08 11.37
C ALA A 190 12.67 8.38 10.82
N ILE A 191 12.69 7.05 10.70
CA ILE A 191 13.77 6.27 10.05
C ILE A 191 13.39 5.79 8.65
N PHE A 192 12.32 6.33 8.06
CA PHE A 192 11.90 5.98 6.70
C PHE A 192 12.97 6.45 5.71
N ARG A 193 13.69 5.49 5.14
CA ARG A 193 14.96 5.74 4.45
C ARG A 193 14.82 5.92 2.95
N SER A 194 15.82 6.50 2.34
CA SER A 194 16.05 6.43 0.90
C SER A 194 16.63 5.06 0.50
N GLY A 195 16.34 4.58 -0.69
CA GLY A 195 16.77 3.26 -1.18
C GLY A 195 15.71 2.18 -0.98
N ASN A 196 16.11 0.92 -0.87
CA ASN A 196 15.18 -0.20 -0.74
C ASN A 196 14.44 -0.15 0.60
N ILE A 197 13.11 -0.03 0.54
CA ILE A 197 12.25 0.02 1.71
C ILE A 197 11.62 -1.35 1.94
N GLN A 198 11.68 -1.80 3.19
CA GLN A 198 10.97 -2.99 3.61
C GLN A 198 9.57 -2.71 4.17
N ASN A 199 9.24 -1.46 4.54
CA ASN A 199 7.99 -1.13 5.23
C ASN A 199 6.73 -1.53 4.46
N VAL A 200 6.78 -1.51 3.11
CA VAL A 200 5.67 -1.98 2.28
C VAL A 200 5.38 -3.48 2.49
N ILE A 201 6.36 -4.26 2.97
CA ILE A 201 6.16 -5.68 3.29
C ILE A 201 5.14 -5.89 4.42
N SER A 202 4.98 -4.90 5.31
CA SER A 202 4.04 -4.98 6.44
C SER A 202 2.56 -4.84 6.04
N LEU A 203 2.26 -4.63 4.76
CA LEU A 203 0.90 -4.47 4.24
C LEU A 203 0.44 -5.76 3.55
N ASP A 204 -0.73 -6.24 3.93
CA ASP A 204 -1.34 -7.44 3.35
C ASP A 204 -2.29 -7.07 2.20
N PRO A 205 -2.00 -7.45 0.94
CA PRO A 205 -2.90 -7.19 -0.19
C PRO A 205 -4.31 -7.72 -0.01
N LEU A 206 -4.46 -8.86 0.69
CA LEU A 206 -5.74 -9.53 0.88
C LEU A 206 -6.62 -8.87 1.95
N SER A 207 -6.03 -8.02 2.78
CA SER A 207 -6.76 -7.23 3.79
C SER A 207 -7.16 -5.83 3.30
N MET A 208 -6.95 -5.51 1.99
CA MET A 208 -7.27 -4.20 1.43
C MET A 208 -8.67 -4.17 0.79
N GLU A 209 -9.46 -3.16 1.13
CA GLU A 209 -10.72 -2.81 0.45
C GLU A 209 -10.43 -2.03 -0.85
N SER A 210 -9.49 -1.08 -0.78
CA SER A 210 -9.01 -0.31 -1.92
C SER A 210 -7.63 0.27 -1.66
N THR A 211 -6.88 0.48 -2.73
CA THR A 211 -5.60 1.20 -2.70
C THR A 211 -5.64 2.32 -3.72
N GLU A 212 -5.30 3.53 -3.31
CA GLU A 212 -5.29 4.71 -4.16
C GLU A 212 -3.86 5.26 -4.27
N VAL A 213 -3.45 5.56 -5.50
CA VAL A 213 -2.14 6.16 -5.81
C VAL A 213 -2.38 7.56 -6.35
N LEU A 214 -2.04 8.58 -5.55
CA LEU A 214 -2.03 9.98 -5.99
C LEU A 214 -0.68 10.28 -6.62
N LEU A 215 -0.71 10.83 -7.81
CA LEU A 215 0.48 11.16 -8.58
C LEU A 215 0.79 12.66 -8.47
N GLY A 216 2.01 12.97 -8.06
CA GLY A 216 2.47 14.33 -7.83
C GLY A 216 2.27 14.83 -6.40
N PRO A 217 2.71 16.07 -6.09
CA PRO A 217 2.68 16.60 -4.74
C PRO A 217 1.26 16.75 -4.18
N ASP A 218 1.06 16.30 -2.95
CA ASP A 218 -0.17 16.53 -2.18
C ASP A 218 0.15 16.88 -0.71
N ALA A 219 1.11 17.77 -0.52
CA ALA A 219 1.55 18.19 0.79
C ALA A 219 0.51 19.02 1.57
N VAL A 220 -0.50 19.59 0.92
CA VAL A 220 -1.58 20.30 1.60
C VAL A 220 -2.36 19.37 2.52
N ILE A 221 -2.71 18.19 2.07
CA ILE A 221 -3.50 17.21 2.85
C ILE A 221 -2.60 16.36 3.75
N TYR A 222 -1.41 15.96 3.27
CA TYR A 222 -0.58 14.95 3.91
C TYR A 222 0.70 15.48 4.56
N GLY A 223 1.08 16.75 4.32
CA GLY A 223 2.27 17.37 4.91
C GLY A 223 3.58 16.95 4.26
N SER A 224 4.64 16.86 5.07
CA SER A 224 5.98 16.49 4.62
C SER A 224 6.00 15.13 3.92
N ASP A 225 6.99 14.94 3.01
CA ASP A 225 7.31 13.72 2.27
C ASP A 225 6.41 13.39 1.07
N ALA A 226 5.25 14.03 0.94
CA ALA A 226 4.34 13.86 -0.20
C ALA A 226 4.81 14.67 -1.43
N ILE A 227 6.06 14.45 -1.88
CA ILE A 227 6.66 15.14 -3.05
C ILE A 227 6.27 14.44 -4.35
N GLY A 228 6.56 13.15 -4.45
CA GLY A 228 6.30 12.35 -5.66
C GLY A 228 4.87 11.83 -5.72
N GLY A 229 4.23 11.66 -4.58
CA GLY A 229 2.87 11.16 -4.49
C GLY A 229 2.52 10.58 -3.13
N VAL A 230 1.29 10.08 -3.05
CA VAL A 230 0.74 9.42 -1.86
C VAL A 230 0.18 8.05 -2.25
N MET A 231 0.49 7.04 -1.48
CA MET A 231 -0.10 5.70 -1.57
C MET A 231 -1.01 5.50 -0.36
N SER A 232 -2.31 5.49 -0.60
CA SER A 232 -3.34 5.39 0.42
C SER A 232 -3.99 4.02 0.40
N PHE A 233 -3.88 3.30 1.49
CA PHE A 233 -4.42 1.97 1.70
C PHE A 233 -5.64 2.05 2.60
N THR A 234 -6.78 1.63 2.10
CA THR A 234 -8.00 1.46 2.89
C THR A 234 -8.20 -0.02 3.14
N THR A 235 -8.22 -0.43 4.40
CA THR A 235 -8.35 -1.83 4.76
C THR A 235 -9.81 -2.25 4.92
N LEU A 236 -10.06 -3.56 4.85
CA LEU A 236 -11.39 -4.16 4.97
C LEU A 236 -12.19 -3.57 6.16
N LYS A 237 -13.50 -3.44 5.98
CA LYS A 237 -14.41 -2.91 7.01
C LYS A 237 -15.43 -3.97 7.41
N PRO A 238 -15.85 -3.95 8.70
CA PRO A 238 -17.01 -4.72 9.12
C PRO A 238 -18.26 -4.27 8.36
N GLN A 239 -19.21 -5.18 8.20
CA GLN A 239 -20.54 -4.90 7.68
C GLN A 239 -21.53 -4.81 8.85
N PHE A 240 -22.64 -4.08 8.67
CA PHE A 240 -23.71 -3.98 9.66
C PHE A 240 -24.94 -4.76 9.16
N SER A 241 -25.73 -5.31 10.07
CA SER A 241 -27.02 -5.93 9.74
C SER A 241 -28.14 -4.88 9.77
N ASP A 242 -29.06 -4.94 8.83
CA ASP A 242 -30.29 -4.13 8.86
C ASP A 242 -31.44 -4.84 9.58
N SER A 243 -31.22 -6.08 10.04
CA SER A 243 -32.19 -6.88 10.76
C SER A 243 -31.72 -7.14 12.20
N ASP A 244 -32.62 -7.70 13.03
CA ASP A 244 -32.26 -8.12 14.39
C ASP A 244 -31.34 -9.36 14.41
N LYS A 245 -31.19 -10.05 13.28
CA LYS A 245 -30.26 -11.18 13.15
C LYS A 245 -28.86 -10.70 12.77
N PRO A 246 -27.80 -11.30 13.31
CA PRO A 246 -26.44 -10.96 12.90
C PRO A 246 -26.20 -11.34 11.44
N LEU A 247 -25.52 -10.46 10.70
CA LEU A 247 -24.98 -10.73 9.38
C LEU A 247 -23.58 -11.32 9.54
N ILE A 248 -23.36 -12.54 9.08
CA ILE A 248 -22.06 -13.19 9.10
C ILE A 248 -21.60 -13.40 7.66
N THR A 249 -20.46 -12.83 7.31
CA THR A 249 -19.84 -12.98 6.01
C THR A 249 -18.34 -13.24 6.20
N GLY A 250 -17.67 -13.74 5.17
CA GLY A 250 -16.23 -13.96 5.23
C GLY A 250 -15.74 -14.72 4.00
N GLY A 251 -14.45 -14.90 3.93
CA GLY A 251 -13.78 -15.61 2.87
C GLY A 251 -12.59 -16.41 3.38
N ALA A 252 -12.24 -17.44 2.63
CA ALA A 252 -10.99 -18.16 2.83
C ALA A 252 -10.33 -18.39 1.47
N MET A 253 -9.01 -18.27 1.43
CA MET A 253 -8.22 -18.47 0.22
C MET A 253 -6.93 -19.23 0.54
N THR A 254 -6.55 -20.11 -0.36
CA THR A 254 -5.21 -20.71 -0.39
C THR A 254 -4.55 -20.38 -1.72
N ARG A 255 -3.25 -20.08 -1.69
CA ARG A 255 -2.46 -19.80 -2.88
C ARG A 255 -1.17 -20.61 -2.88
N PHE A 256 -0.77 -21.05 -4.06
CA PHE A 256 0.54 -21.63 -4.31
C PHE A 256 1.17 -20.97 -5.53
N SER A 257 2.46 -20.60 -5.46
CA SER A 257 3.23 -20.03 -6.56
C SER A 257 4.48 -20.83 -6.83
N THR A 258 4.75 -21.12 -8.11
CA THR A 258 5.88 -22.00 -8.50
C THR A 258 7.24 -21.31 -8.48
N ALA A 259 7.28 -19.97 -8.68
CA ALA A 259 8.54 -19.21 -8.76
C ALA A 259 9.34 -19.22 -7.46
N ASN A 260 8.68 -19.26 -6.33
CA ASN A 260 9.28 -19.24 -4.99
C ASN A 260 8.63 -20.25 -4.03
N ARG A 261 7.88 -21.21 -4.57
CA ARG A 261 7.12 -22.22 -3.79
C ARG A 261 6.33 -21.59 -2.65
N GLU A 262 5.78 -20.39 -2.89
CA GLU A 262 4.93 -19.74 -1.92
C GLU A 262 3.73 -20.63 -1.58
N GLY A 263 3.47 -20.77 -0.29
CA GLY A 263 2.22 -21.27 0.25
C GLY A 263 1.58 -20.20 1.13
N SER A 264 0.37 -19.76 0.76
CA SER A 264 -0.38 -18.76 1.55
C SER A 264 -1.76 -19.29 1.92
N VAL A 265 -2.18 -18.97 3.15
CA VAL A 265 -3.53 -19.21 3.65
C VAL A 265 -4.07 -17.90 4.18
N HIS A 266 -5.23 -17.51 3.72
CA HIS A 266 -5.95 -16.33 4.18
C HIS A 266 -7.35 -16.71 4.64
N ALA A 267 -7.82 -16.08 5.70
CA ALA A 267 -9.20 -16.16 6.13
C ALA A 267 -9.64 -14.82 6.73
N ASP A 268 -10.84 -14.39 6.37
CA ASP A 268 -11.52 -13.27 7.02
C ASP A 268 -12.94 -13.66 7.46
N VAL A 269 -13.38 -13.06 8.56
CA VAL A 269 -14.75 -13.16 9.05
C VAL A 269 -15.24 -11.78 9.47
N LYS A 270 -16.46 -11.46 9.06
CA LYS A 270 -17.16 -10.22 9.40
C LYS A 270 -18.48 -10.60 10.08
N VAL A 271 -18.70 -10.04 11.26
CA VAL A 271 -19.95 -10.23 11.99
C VAL A 271 -20.57 -8.87 12.25
N GLY A 272 -21.77 -8.65 11.76
CA GLY A 272 -22.50 -7.39 11.89
C GLY A 272 -23.81 -7.53 12.63
N TRP A 273 -24.05 -6.65 13.58
CA TRP A 273 -25.35 -6.37 14.19
C TRP A 273 -25.80 -4.99 13.73
N LYS A 274 -26.96 -4.54 14.21
CA LYS A 274 -27.53 -3.24 13.84
C LYS A 274 -26.58 -2.07 14.09
N ASN A 275 -25.92 -2.05 15.25
CA ASN A 275 -25.06 -0.95 15.70
C ASN A 275 -23.60 -1.35 15.87
N TRP A 276 -23.28 -2.64 15.79
CA TRP A 276 -21.95 -3.18 15.98
C TRP A 276 -21.50 -3.98 14.77
N GLY A 277 -20.25 -3.85 14.44
CA GLY A 277 -19.59 -4.67 13.42
C GLY A 277 -18.23 -5.14 13.92
N PHE A 278 -17.89 -6.37 13.64
CA PHE A 278 -16.59 -6.97 13.93
C PHE A 278 -16.00 -7.53 12.65
N LEU A 279 -14.68 -7.38 12.49
CA LEU A 279 -13.87 -7.98 11.43
C LEU A 279 -12.64 -8.62 12.04
N SER A 280 -12.32 -9.82 11.62
CA SER A 280 -11.02 -10.45 11.82
C SER A 280 -10.53 -11.00 10.48
N SER A 281 -9.31 -10.65 10.10
CA SER A 281 -8.64 -11.10 8.87
C SER A 281 -7.23 -11.52 9.22
N THR A 282 -6.79 -12.69 8.75
CA THR A 282 -5.44 -13.21 9.00
C THR A 282 -4.91 -13.90 7.75
N THR A 283 -3.65 -13.60 7.43
CA THR A 283 -2.90 -14.21 6.33
C THR A 283 -1.60 -14.78 6.87
N LEU A 284 -1.36 -16.05 6.57
CA LEU A 284 -0.11 -16.75 6.85
C LEU A 284 0.54 -17.10 5.52
N THR A 285 1.78 -16.68 5.33
CA THR A 285 2.52 -16.93 4.08
C THR A 285 3.89 -17.49 4.39
N GLN A 286 4.28 -18.52 3.64
CA GLN A 286 5.63 -19.07 3.64
C GLN A 286 6.19 -19.01 2.22
N TYR A 287 7.32 -18.36 2.05
CA TYR A 287 8.10 -18.30 0.82
C TYR A 287 9.34 -19.16 0.96
N ASP A 288 9.64 -19.97 -0.07
CA ASP A 288 10.95 -20.62 -0.28
C ASP A 288 11.85 -19.66 -1.09
N ASP A 289 13.05 -20.06 -1.42
CA ASP A 289 13.96 -19.27 -2.24
C ASP A 289 13.41 -19.01 -3.65
N LEU A 290 13.56 -17.77 -4.10
CA LEU A 290 13.14 -17.36 -5.44
C LEU A 290 13.96 -18.08 -6.52
N ILE A 291 13.29 -18.54 -7.57
CA ILE A 291 13.93 -19.13 -8.76
C ILE A 291 13.78 -18.14 -9.91
N GLN A 292 14.88 -17.58 -10.38
CA GLN A 292 14.86 -16.67 -11.52
C GLN A 292 14.57 -17.38 -12.84
N GLY A 293 14.01 -16.65 -13.80
CA GLY A 293 13.76 -17.14 -15.16
C GLY A 293 15.06 -17.53 -15.89
N SER A 294 14.91 -18.32 -16.95
CA SER A 294 16.04 -18.86 -17.75
C SER A 294 16.75 -17.78 -18.59
N ASN A 295 16.08 -16.66 -18.87
CA ASN A 295 16.59 -15.57 -19.71
C ASN A 295 17.08 -14.36 -18.90
N GLY A 296 17.32 -14.52 -17.61
CA GLY A 296 17.88 -13.49 -16.74
C GLY A 296 19.38 -13.26 -16.96
N PRO A 297 19.92 -12.12 -16.46
CA PRO A 297 21.36 -11.84 -16.52
C PRO A 297 22.19 -12.91 -15.83
N GLN A 298 23.34 -13.26 -16.41
CA GLN A 298 24.25 -14.24 -15.82
C GLN A 298 24.84 -13.76 -14.49
N ASP A 299 25.02 -12.47 -14.30
CA ASP A 299 25.52 -11.87 -13.06
C ASP A 299 24.61 -12.12 -11.84
N TYR A 300 23.35 -12.50 -12.08
CA TYR A 300 22.43 -12.88 -11.00
C TYR A 300 22.46 -14.37 -10.67
N LEU A 301 23.17 -15.17 -11.44
CA LEU A 301 23.35 -16.59 -11.14
C LEU A 301 24.26 -16.75 -9.92
N ARG A 302 23.88 -17.67 -9.05
CA ARG A 302 24.66 -17.98 -7.86
C ARG A 302 25.15 -19.44 -7.91
N PRO A 303 26.41 -19.67 -8.31
CA PRO A 303 26.93 -21.02 -8.45
C PRO A 303 27.20 -21.73 -7.12
N TYR A 304 27.20 -20.98 -6.00
CA TYR A 304 27.43 -21.51 -4.66
C TYR A 304 26.59 -20.77 -3.61
N TYR A 305 26.50 -21.32 -2.43
CA TYR A 305 26.04 -20.65 -1.21
C TYR A 305 27.00 -20.93 -0.05
N VAL A 306 26.94 -20.08 0.97
CA VAL A 306 27.73 -20.30 2.18
C VAL A 306 26.90 -21.08 3.17
N ALA A 307 27.46 -22.16 3.71
CA ALA A 307 26.90 -22.95 4.80
C ALA A 307 27.89 -23.02 5.95
N ARG A 308 27.39 -23.17 7.18
CA ARG A 308 28.24 -23.35 8.34
C ARG A 308 28.30 -24.82 8.71
N TYR A 309 29.51 -25.38 8.74
CA TYR A 309 29.77 -26.77 9.07
C TYR A 309 30.93 -26.88 10.05
N GLN A 310 30.75 -27.59 11.17
CA GLN A 310 31.75 -27.79 12.22
C GLN A 310 32.46 -26.49 12.67
N GLY A 311 31.68 -25.40 12.81
CA GLY A 311 32.19 -24.11 13.27
C GLY A 311 32.91 -23.27 12.21
N GLN A 312 32.98 -23.70 10.97
CA GLN A 312 33.56 -22.96 9.84
C GLN A 312 32.52 -22.70 8.74
N ASP A 313 32.68 -21.59 8.02
CA ASP A 313 31.89 -21.33 6.83
C ASP A 313 32.52 -22.07 5.65
N ILE A 314 31.72 -22.83 4.94
CA ILE A 314 32.12 -23.56 3.73
C ILE A 314 31.36 -23.09 2.51
N ILE A 315 32.01 -23.10 1.37
CA ILE A 315 31.40 -22.78 0.08
C ILE A 315 30.82 -24.07 -0.49
N VAL A 316 29.52 -24.13 -0.65
CA VAL A 316 28.80 -25.29 -1.18
C VAL A 316 28.33 -25.01 -2.61
N PRO A 317 28.67 -25.82 -3.61
CA PRO A 317 28.19 -25.65 -4.97
C PRO A 317 26.66 -25.75 -5.04
N HIS A 318 26.04 -24.82 -5.77
CA HIS A 318 24.59 -24.76 -5.92
C HIS A 318 24.15 -25.69 -7.07
N LYS A 319 23.29 -26.67 -6.79
CA LYS A 319 22.77 -27.60 -7.82
C LYS A 319 21.95 -26.88 -8.91
N ASN A 320 21.29 -25.79 -8.55
CA ASN A 320 20.55 -24.91 -9.46
C ASN A 320 20.99 -23.45 -9.27
N PRO A 321 21.91 -22.92 -10.10
CA PRO A 321 22.40 -21.54 -9.96
C PRO A 321 21.32 -20.46 -10.10
N ARG A 322 20.17 -20.77 -10.67
CA ARG A 322 19.03 -19.84 -10.78
C ARG A 322 18.25 -19.70 -9.48
N ARG A 323 18.45 -20.59 -8.51
CA ARG A 323 17.85 -20.45 -7.18
C ARG A 323 18.60 -19.39 -6.37
N GLN A 324 17.92 -18.33 -6.02
CA GLN A 324 18.45 -17.19 -5.25
C GLN A 324 18.40 -17.50 -3.74
N GLY A 325 19.15 -18.47 -3.31
CA GLY A 325 19.17 -18.91 -1.91
C GLY A 325 20.37 -18.34 -1.13
N PRO A 326 20.21 -17.99 0.15
CA PRO A 326 18.93 -17.94 0.85
C PRO A 326 18.13 -16.68 0.52
N SER A 327 16.81 -16.78 0.33
CA SER A 327 15.91 -15.64 0.16
C SER A 327 14.49 -15.92 0.68
N GLY A 328 14.23 -17.16 1.11
CA GLY A 328 12.94 -17.56 1.66
C GLY A 328 12.64 -16.94 3.04
N TYR A 329 11.36 -16.74 3.37
CA TYR A 329 10.92 -16.23 4.68
C TYR A 329 9.44 -16.57 4.92
N GLY A 330 9.02 -16.46 6.19
CA GLY A 330 7.62 -16.53 6.59
C GLY A 330 7.08 -15.17 6.99
N GLN A 331 5.77 -14.98 6.82
CA GLN A 331 5.07 -13.76 7.23
C GLN A 331 3.69 -14.06 7.79
N THR A 332 3.35 -13.36 8.86
CA THR A 332 2.01 -13.33 9.45
C THR A 332 1.47 -11.91 9.40
N ASN A 333 0.27 -11.77 8.85
CA ASN A 333 -0.48 -10.51 8.85
C ASN A 333 -1.83 -10.73 9.53
N SER A 334 -2.26 -9.79 10.38
CA SER A 334 -3.57 -9.83 11.03
C SER A 334 -4.17 -8.43 11.12
N LEU A 335 -5.49 -8.37 10.90
CA LEU A 335 -6.29 -7.16 11.02
C LEU A 335 -7.55 -7.49 11.81
N HIS A 336 -7.77 -6.78 12.90
CA HIS A 336 -8.98 -6.89 13.70
C HIS A 336 -9.63 -5.52 13.83
N LYS A 337 -10.93 -5.42 13.55
CA LYS A 337 -11.67 -4.17 13.68
C LYS A 337 -12.95 -4.38 14.47
N ILE A 338 -13.24 -3.42 15.34
CA ILE A 338 -14.53 -3.27 16.00
C ILE A 338 -15.10 -1.93 15.54
N HIS A 339 -16.35 -1.93 15.12
CA HIS A 339 -17.05 -0.77 14.62
C HIS A 339 -18.33 -0.59 15.42
N PHE A 340 -18.59 0.63 15.90
CA PHE A 340 -19.79 0.98 16.65
C PHE A 340 -20.46 2.20 16.04
N ARG A 341 -21.72 2.04 15.64
CA ARG A 341 -22.54 3.09 15.06
C ARG A 341 -23.82 3.24 15.86
N PRO A 342 -23.80 4.05 16.96
CA PRO A 342 -24.97 4.22 17.83
C PRO A 342 -26.15 4.86 17.12
N ASN A 343 -25.90 5.70 16.12
CA ASN A 343 -26.90 6.37 15.29
C ASN A 343 -26.28 6.83 13.96
N GLU A 344 -27.05 7.54 13.12
CA GLU A 344 -26.61 8.01 11.79
C GLU A 344 -25.53 9.12 11.85
N HIS A 345 -25.35 9.76 13.01
CA HIS A 345 -24.41 10.86 13.18
C HIS A 345 -23.04 10.41 13.65
N TRP A 346 -22.95 9.34 14.42
CA TRP A 346 -21.73 8.87 15.03
C TRP A 346 -21.28 7.51 14.46
N ASP A 347 -20.00 7.43 14.15
CA ASP A 347 -19.34 6.21 13.67
C ASP A 347 -17.98 6.11 14.34
N LEU A 348 -17.80 5.13 15.20
CA LEU A 348 -16.59 4.88 15.97
C LEU A 348 -15.99 3.57 15.52
N SER A 349 -14.69 3.52 15.35
CA SER A 349 -13.99 2.28 15.03
C SER A 349 -12.64 2.20 15.75
N TYR A 350 -12.32 1.00 16.19
CA TYR A 350 -10.99 0.63 16.65
C TYR A 350 -10.45 -0.46 15.73
N ALA A 351 -9.20 -0.32 15.33
CA ALA A 351 -8.49 -1.29 14.50
C ALA A 351 -7.14 -1.65 15.11
N LEU A 352 -6.83 -2.93 15.14
CA LEU A 352 -5.51 -3.48 15.43
C LEU A 352 -4.96 -4.10 14.15
N HIS A 353 -3.86 -3.54 13.65
CA HIS A 353 -3.07 -4.09 12.56
C HIS A 353 -1.81 -4.73 13.14
N TYR A 354 -1.45 -5.89 12.63
CA TYR A 354 -0.23 -6.58 13.00
C TYR A 354 0.39 -7.25 11.77
N SER A 355 1.69 -7.09 11.62
CA SER A 355 2.48 -7.78 10.60
C SER A 355 3.82 -8.15 11.18
N GLN A 356 4.27 -9.38 10.96
CA GLN A 356 5.59 -9.85 11.37
C GLN A 356 6.16 -10.79 10.32
N THR A 357 7.45 -10.62 10.01
CA THR A 357 8.23 -11.55 9.18
C THR A 357 9.19 -12.36 10.04
N THR A 358 9.61 -13.51 9.55
CA THR A 358 10.88 -14.11 9.98
C THR A 358 12.06 -13.30 9.43
N SER A 359 13.29 -13.61 9.82
CA SER A 359 14.46 -13.09 9.13
C SER A 359 14.46 -13.50 7.67
N TYR A 360 14.95 -12.64 6.78
CA TYR A 360 15.06 -12.88 5.36
C TYR A 360 16.37 -12.32 4.81
N SER A 361 17.03 -13.12 4.00
CA SER A 361 18.33 -12.77 3.48
C SER A 361 18.25 -11.80 2.32
N ARG A 362 19.25 -10.95 2.24
CA ARG A 362 19.45 -10.00 1.16
C ARG A 362 20.36 -10.61 0.10
N TYR A 363 19.77 -11.13 -0.96
CA TYR A 363 20.45 -11.87 -1.99
C TYR A 363 21.62 -11.10 -2.65
N ASP A 364 21.43 -9.82 -2.96
CA ASP A 364 22.46 -8.96 -3.55
C ASP A 364 23.71 -8.81 -2.67
N ARG A 365 23.58 -8.93 -1.35
CA ARG A 365 24.70 -8.92 -0.41
C ARG A 365 25.50 -10.21 -0.45
N HIS A 366 24.82 -11.32 -0.62
CA HIS A 366 25.48 -12.62 -0.74
C HIS A 366 26.25 -12.82 -2.05
N LEU A 367 26.01 -11.99 -3.07
CA LEU A 367 26.80 -11.97 -4.31
C LEU A 367 28.15 -11.26 -4.16
N ARG A 368 28.34 -10.49 -3.08
CA ARG A 368 29.59 -9.70 -2.88
C ARG A 368 30.73 -10.63 -2.47
N THR A 369 31.88 -10.36 -3.07
CA THR A 369 33.15 -11.03 -2.75
C THR A 369 34.15 -10.03 -2.17
N LYS A 370 35.11 -10.57 -1.38
CA LYS A 370 36.28 -9.86 -0.88
C LYS A 370 37.49 -10.81 -1.04
N ASP A 371 38.53 -10.38 -1.69
CA ASP A 371 39.77 -11.17 -1.95
C ASP A 371 39.48 -12.56 -2.54
N GLY A 372 38.52 -12.65 -3.49
CA GLY A 372 38.12 -13.87 -4.16
C GLY A 372 37.24 -14.83 -3.34
N SER A 373 36.95 -14.52 -2.09
CA SER A 373 36.05 -15.29 -1.20
C SER A 373 34.70 -14.56 -1.01
N PRO A 374 33.63 -15.25 -0.57
CA PRO A 374 32.41 -14.58 -0.18
C PRO A 374 32.69 -13.52 0.90
N ARG A 375 32.11 -12.33 0.77
CA ARG A 375 32.27 -11.28 1.79
C ARG A 375 31.54 -11.64 3.09
N TYR A 376 30.38 -12.24 2.98
CA TYR A 376 29.50 -12.52 4.12
C TYR A 376 29.23 -14.03 4.30
N GLY A 377 29.30 -14.49 5.53
CA GLY A 377 28.74 -15.76 5.96
C GLY A 377 27.25 -15.66 6.27
N GLN A 378 26.77 -14.46 6.66
CA GLN A 378 25.38 -14.14 6.92
C GLN A 378 25.10 -12.67 6.63
N TRP A 379 23.96 -12.37 5.97
CA TRP A 379 23.46 -11.02 5.82
C TRP A 379 21.95 -11.03 5.67
N ASP A 380 21.22 -10.64 6.73
CA ASP A 380 19.77 -10.73 6.80
C ASP A 380 19.16 -9.41 7.24
N TYR A 381 17.90 -9.19 6.85
CA TYR A 381 16.96 -8.31 7.51
C TYR A 381 16.04 -9.10 8.41
N GLY A 382 15.43 -8.44 9.38
CA GLY A 382 14.37 -9.02 10.19
C GLY A 382 14.86 -9.87 11.38
N PRO A 383 13.91 -10.31 12.22
CA PRO A 383 12.48 -10.11 12.05
C PRO A 383 12.13 -8.63 11.83
N GLN A 384 11.10 -8.38 11.01
CA GLN A 384 10.49 -7.06 10.89
C GLN A 384 9.07 -7.14 11.41
N SER A 385 8.69 -6.25 12.32
CA SER A 385 7.33 -6.19 12.83
C SER A 385 6.74 -4.79 12.74
N TRP A 386 5.45 -4.74 12.54
CA TRP A 386 4.64 -3.54 12.59
C TRP A 386 3.32 -3.83 13.29
N MET A 387 3.00 -3.01 14.27
CA MET A 387 1.70 -3.03 14.95
C MET A 387 1.14 -1.61 14.96
N MET A 388 -0.15 -1.47 14.60
CA MET A 388 -0.85 -0.20 14.71
C MET A 388 -2.17 -0.38 15.45
N ASN A 389 -2.32 0.35 16.55
CA ASN A 389 -3.60 0.57 17.23
C ASN A 389 -4.17 1.88 16.71
N HIS A 390 -5.36 1.84 16.13
CA HIS A 390 -5.99 2.99 15.48
C HIS A 390 -7.42 3.16 15.98
N LEU A 391 -7.71 4.29 16.60
CA LEU A 391 -9.05 4.74 16.98
C LEU A 391 -9.51 5.83 16.01
N SER A 392 -10.67 5.62 15.38
CA SER A 392 -11.32 6.62 14.53
C SER A 392 -12.69 6.97 15.06
N VAL A 393 -12.98 8.26 15.15
CA VAL A 393 -14.29 8.82 15.54
C VAL A 393 -14.76 9.74 14.44
N ASN A 394 -15.84 9.37 13.76
CA ASN A 394 -16.46 10.19 12.73
C ASN A 394 -17.80 10.74 13.24
N HIS A 395 -18.06 12.01 12.94
CA HIS A 395 -19.30 12.67 13.31
C HIS A 395 -19.85 13.49 12.15
N LYS A 396 -21.17 13.39 11.93
CA LYS A 396 -21.89 14.15 10.89
C LYS A 396 -22.93 15.04 11.54
N LYS A 397 -23.06 16.26 11.03
CA LYS A 397 -24.13 17.18 11.43
C LYS A 397 -24.51 18.11 10.29
N SER A 398 -25.75 18.57 10.29
CA SER A 398 -26.28 19.45 9.23
C SER A 398 -25.84 20.91 9.39
N HIS A 399 -25.63 21.40 10.62
CA HIS A 399 -25.33 22.80 10.90
C HIS A 399 -24.08 22.96 11.80
N GLY A 400 -23.41 24.11 11.72
CA GLY A 400 -22.26 24.47 12.54
C GLY A 400 -20.95 24.61 11.74
N PRO A 401 -19.77 24.58 12.39
CA PRO A 401 -18.48 24.82 11.74
C PRO A 401 -18.09 23.73 10.74
N TYR A 402 -18.63 22.51 10.86
CA TYR A 402 -18.38 21.41 9.93
C TYR A 402 -19.67 20.69 9.55
N SER A 403 -19.66 19.96 8.46
CA SER A 403 -20.69 19.00 8.06
C SER A 403 -20.26 17.58 8.45
N GLU A 404 -18.97 17.26 8.30
CA GLU A 404 -18.36 16.00 8.72
C GLU A 404 -17.05 16.30 9.48
N MET A 405 -16.78 15.50 10.50
CA MET A 405 -15.57 15.52 11.32
C MET A 405 -15.01 14.11 11.42
N ALA A 406 -13.69 13.98 11.37
CA ALA A 406 -12.98 12.74 11.62
C ALA A 406 -11.80 12.99 12.57
N LEU A 407 -11.83 12.38 13.75
CA LEU A 407 -10.69 12.28 14.65
C LEU A 407 -10.05 10.91 14.46
N ARG A 408 -8.73 10.87 14.23
CA ARG A 408 -7.93 9.64 14.15
C ARG A 408 -6.80 9.72 15.14
N LEU A 409 -6.72 8.75 16.04
CA LEU A 409 -5.63 8.58 16.98
C LEU A 409 -4.95 7.25 16.69
N ALA A 410 -3.62 7.25 16.58
CA ALA A 410 -2.90 6.02 16.34
C ALA A 410 -1.61 5.93 17.15
N LEU A 411 -1.32 4.70 17.59
CA LEU A 411 -0.04 4.28 18.12
C LEU A 411 0.51 3.18 17.22
N GLN A 412 1.69 3.40 16.67
CA GLN A 412 2.38 2.42 15.84
C GLN A 412 3.70 2.03 16.50
N ASN A 413 4.00 0.74 16.51
CA ASN A 413 5.30 0.21 16.89
C ASN A 413 5.92 -0.47 15.67
N PHE A 414 7.10 -0.01 15.29
CA PHE A 414 7.92 -0.61 14.24
C PHE A 414 9.16 -1.21 14.87
N GLU A 415 9.51 -2.42 14.44
CA GLU A 415 10.79 -3.02 14.72
C GLU A 415 11.38 -3.53 13.39
N GLU A 416 12.62 -3.17 13.14
CA GLU A 416 13.41 -3.76 12.08
C GLU A 416 14.81 -4.08 12.59
N SER A 417 15.42 -5.12 12.03
CA SER A 417 16.80 -5.45 12.37
C SER A 417 17.64 -5.77 11.15
N ARG A 418 18.95 -5.69 11.34
CA ARG A 418 19.97 -6.12 10.38
C ARG A 418 20.96 -7.01 11.09
N ILE A 419 21.19 -8.15 10.50
CA ILE A 419 22.08 -9.18 11.01
C ILE A 419 23.15 -9.39 9.94
N SER A 420 24.41 -9.17 10.29
CA SER A 420 25.53 -9.42 9.41
C SER A 420 26.65 -10.15 10.12
N ARG A 421 27.38 -10.98 9.37
CA ARG A 421 28.59 -11.64 9.81
C ARG A 421 29.50 -11.86 8.60
N ALA A 422 30.73 -11.43 8.68
CA ALA A 422 31.73 -11.68 7.64
C ALA A 422 32.03 -13.17 7.50
N PHE A 423 32.50 -13.56 6.33
CA PHE A 423 32.84 -14.96 6.04
C PHE A 423 33.96 -15.46 6.95
N ASN A 424 33.75 -16.59 7.59
CA ASN A 424 34.64 -17.21 8.60
C ASN A 424 34.88 -16.40 9.89
N GLU A 425 34.26 -15.25 10.07
CA GLU A 425 34.35 -14.51 11.31
C GLU A 425 33.37 -15.01 12.36
N PRO A 426 33.75 -15.06 13.64
CA PRO A 426 32.85 -15.50 14.69
C PRO A 426 31.87 -14.43 15.19
N VAL A 427 32.14 -13.16 14.90
CA VAL A 427 31.32 -12.04 15.42
C VAL A 427 30.17 -11.78 14.46
N ARG A 428 28.97 -11.94 14.98
CA ARG A 428 27.71 -11.56 14.32
C ARG A 428 27.25 -10.23 14.87
N GLU A 429 27.09 -9.25 14.01
CA GLU A 429 26.51 -7.95 14.33
C GLU A 429 24.99 -7.98 14.17
N ASN A 430 24.29 -7.52 15.18
CA ASN A 430 22.85 -7.29 15.15
C ASN A 430 22.57 -5.81 15.46
N ARG A 431 21.84 -5.15 14.59
CA ARG A 431 21.40 -3.75 14.74
C ARG A 431 19.90 -3.72 14.68
N THR A 432 19.27 -3.33 15.80
CA THR A 432 17.81 -3.33 15.96
C THR A 432 17.31 -1.90 16.14
N GLU A 433 16.33 -1.54 15.35
CA GLU A 433 15.67 -0.25 15.35
C GLU A 433 14.23 -0.41 15.83
N ASN A 434 13.88 0.26 16.91
CA ASN A 434 12.53 0.33 17.44
C ASN A 434 12.01 1.76 17.30
N VAL A 435 10.82 1.93 16.72
CA VAL A 435 10.17 3.24 16.61
C VAL A 435 8.76 3.17 17.16
N ALA A 436 8.48 3.97 18.18
CA ALA A 436 7.13 4.24 18.64
C ALA A 436 6.63 5.53 17.99
N ALA A 437 5.57 5.43 17.19
CA ALA A 437 4.97 6.57 16.48
C ALA A 437 3.55 6.84 16.98
N TYR A 438 3.35 8.02 17.53
CA TYR A 438 2.07 8.52 18.03
C TYR A 438 1.54 9.53 17.05
N SER A 439 0.25 9.46 16.67
CA SER A 439 -0.35 10.43 15.78
C SER A 439 -1.77 10.80 16.20
N ALA A 440 -2.12 12.06 15.97
CA ALA A 440 -3.46 12.60 16.13
C ALA A 440 -3.79 13.49 14.93
N ASN A 441 -4.89 13.17 14.23
CA ASN A 441 -5.41 13.91 13.10
C ASN A 441 -6.85 14.30 13.40
N LEU A 442 -7.17 15.58 13.24
CA LEU A 442 -8.52 16.10 13.36
C LEU A 442 -8.88 16.81 12.05
N ASP A 443 -9.71 16.18 11.25
CA ASP A 443 -10.06 16.62 9.92
C ASP A 443 -11.55 16.99 9.85
N PHE A 444 -11.88 18.03 9.08
CA PHE A 444 -13.23 18.55 8.91
C PHE A 444 -13.56 18.74 7.43
N ALA A 445 -14.79 18.47 7.07
CA ALA A 445 -15.41 18.88 5.81
C ALA A 445 -16.60 19.79 6.07
N LYS A 446 -16.71 20.88 5.34
CA LYS A 446 -17.81 21.82 5.41
C LYS A 446 -18.34 22.15 4.02
N ASN A 447 -19.60 21.85 3.77
CA ASN A 447 -20.31 22.36 2.60
C ASN A 447 -20.71 23.81 2.89
N LEU A 448 -20.02 24.76 2.25
CA LEU A 448 -20.30 26.20 2.37
C LEU A 448 -21.52 26.61 1.52
N SER A 449 -21.67 25.95 0.37
CA SER A 449 -22.79 26.09 -0.55
C SER A 449 -22.92 24.82 -1.41
N PRO A 450 -23.97 24.66 -2.24
CA PRO A 450 -24.07 23.55 -3.20
C PRO A 450 -22.88 23.45 -4.15
N ASN A 451 -22.16 24.54 -4.37
CA ASN A 451 -21.01 24.63 -5.29
C ASN A 451 -19.67 24.78 -4.58
N SER A 452 -19.62 24.82 -3.25
CA SER A 452 -18.37 25.09 -2.52
C SER A 452 -18.22 24.19 -1.31
N SER A 453 -17.09 23.51 -1.22
CA SER A 453 -16.71 22.67 -0.08
C SER A 453 -15.36 23.12 0.47
N LEU A 454 -15.25 23.22 1.79
CA LEU A 454 -14.03 23.50 2.51
C LEU A 454 -13.61 22.28 3.31
N TYR A 455 -12.35 21.85 3.13
CA TYR A 455 -11.69 20.81 3.89
C TYR A 455 -10.60 21.44 4.73
N TYR A 456 -10.53 21.16 6.02
CA TYR A 456 -9.53 21.75 6.91
C TYR A 456 -9.24 20.83 8.08
N GLY A 457 -8.08 20.99 8.68
CA GLY A 457 -7.71 20.13 9.79
C GLY A 457 -6.36 20.46 10.39
N VAL A 458 -6.05 19.69 11.43
CA VAL A 458 -4.77 19.72 12.14
C VAL A 458 -4.22 18.32 12.27
N GLU A 459 -2.90 18.23 12.30
CA GLU A 459 -2.15 16.98 12.42
C GLU A 459 -1.02 17.15 13.43
N TRP A 460 -0.80 16.12 14.22
CA TRP A 460 0.32 16.00 15.13
C TRP A 460 0.88 14.58 15.06
N VAL A 461 2.21 14.44 14.93
CA VAL A 461 2.91 13.15 14.84
C VAL A 461 4.20 13.24 15.64
N LEU A 462 4.41 12.32 16.59
CA LEU A 462 5.64 12.16 17.36
C LEU A 462 6.21 10.76 17.11
N ASN A 463 7.49 10.68 16.76
CA ASN A 463 8.23 9.43 16.71
C ASN A 463 9.33 9.45 17.78
N ASP A 464 9.44 8.35 18.52
CA ASP A 464 10.55 8.06 19.43
C ASP A 464 11.36 6.91 18.83
N VAL A 465 12.63 7.17 18.52
CA VAL A 465 13.53 6.24 17.84
C VAL A 465 14.55 5.73 18.81
N ASN A 466 14.56 4.42 19.02
CA ASN A 466 15.56 3.69 19.80
C ASN A 466 16.31 2.72 18.87
N SER A 467 17.60 2.97 18.66
CA SER A 467 18.47 2.13 17.84
C SER A 467 19.58 1.54 18.71
N GLN A 468 19.78 0.24 18.60
CA GLN A 468 20.74 -0.53 19.40
C GLN A 468 21.62 -1.39 18.52
N GLY A 469 22.86 -1.58 18.92
CA GLY A 469 23.80 -2.52 18.30
C GLY A 469 24.30 -3.55 19.30
N GLU A 470 24.39 -4.80 18.87
CA GLU A 470 24.94 -5.91 19.63
C GLU A 470 25.87 -6.74 18.76
N ASN A 471 27.03 -7.09 19.31
CA ASN A 471 28.00 -7.98 18.69
C ASN A 471 28.03 -9.30 19.46
N THR A 472 27.57 -10.38 18.83
CA THR A 472 27.52 -11.71 19.45
C THR A 472 28.61 -12.62 18.84
N ASN A 473 29.50 -13.14 19.67
CA ASN A 473 30.40 -14.20 19.23
C ASN A 473 29.61 -15.53 19.18
N ILE A 474 29.42 -16.06 17.96
CA ILE A 474 28.58 -17.24 17.71
C ILE A 474 29.18 -18.55 18.19
N LEU A 475 30.46 -18.58 18.63
CA LEU A 475 31.14 -19.75 19.18
C LEU A 475 31.02 -19.77 20.71
N SER A 476 31.27 -18.62 21.36
CA SER A 476 31.21 -18.52 22.82
C SER A 476 29.81 -18.12 23.33
N HIS A 477 28.92 -17.65 22.47
CA HIS A 477 27.61 -17.07 22.80
C HIS A 477 27.68 -15.84 23.70
N ILE A 478 28.83 -15.14 23.72
CA ILE A 478 29.02 -13.92 24.51
C ILE A 478 28.62 -12.75 23.62
N SER A 479 27.72 -11.91 24.15
CA SER A 479 27.30 -10.67 23.51
C SER A 479 27.93 -9.46 24.18
N THR A 480 28.30 -8.45 23.38
CA THR A 480 28.83 -7.17 23.83
C THR A 480 28.08 -6.05 23.09
N PRO A 481 27.98 -4.83 23.68
CA PRO A 481 27.45 -3.69 22.94
C PRO A 481 28.21 -3.47 21.64
N GLY A 482 27.48 -3.11 20.58
CA GLY A 482 28.00 -2.77 19.26
C GLY A 482 27.45 -1.43 18.78
N PRO A 483 27.96 -0.90 17.66
CA PRO A 483 27.49 0.37 17.13
C PRO A 483 26.04 0.29 16.68
N SER A 484 25.21 1.22 17.14
CA SER A 484 23.85 1.42 16.62
C SER A 484 23.89 1.97 15.19
N ARG A 485 22.80 1.77 14.45
CA ARG A 485 22.70 2.31 13.09
C ARG A 485 22.31 3.78 13.06
N TYR A 486 21.42 4.18 13.95
CA TYR A 486 20.89 5.54 14.07
C TYR A 486 21.22 6.11 15.45
N PRO A 487 21.23 7.45 15.62
CA PRO A 487 21.20 8.07 16.92
C PRO A 487 19.87 7.77 17.64
N GLN A 488 19.86 7.88 18.94
CA GLN A 488 18.63 8.00 19.73
C GLN A 488 17.96 9.32 19.34
N ALA A 489 16.69 9.31 18.94
CA ALA A 489 16.10 10.53 18.39
C ALA A 489 14.60 10.65 18.67
N LYS A 490 14.15 11.92 18.80
CA LYS A 490 12.74 12.28 18.77
C LYS A 490 12.46 13.15 17.56
N TRP A 491 11.44 12.79 16.81
CA TRP A 491 10.99 13.54 15.63
C TRP A 491 9.53 13.94 15.81
N LEU A 492 9.25 15.23 15.77
CA LEU A 492 7.93 15.81 15.92
C LEU A 492 7.52 16.54 14.65
N SER A 493 6.34 16.25 14.13
CA SER A 493 5.69 17.02 13.06
C SER A 493 4.32 17.51 13.52
N TYR A 494 3.99 18.75 13.21
CA TYR A 494 2.67 19.32 13.44
C TYR A 494 2.27 20.22 12.27
N GLY A 495 0.98 20.27 11.97
CA GLY A 495 0.52 21.09 10.84
C GLY A 495 -0.95 21.45 10.93
N ALA A 496 -1.30 22.50 10.20
CA ALA A 496 -2.68 22.91 9.99
C ALA A 496 -2.89 23.24 8.52
N TYR A 497 -4.05 22.89 7.97
CA TYR A 497 -4.35 23.07 6.55
C TYR A 497 -5.79 23.50 6.30
N GLY A 498 -6.00 24.12 5.13
CA GLY A 498 -7.30 24.38 4.54
C GLY A 498 -7.25 24.21 3.03
N SER A 499 -8.27 23.61 2.46
CA SER A 499 -8.44 23.41 1.01
C SER A 499 -9.87 23.71 0.61
N LEU A 500 -10.05 24.62 -0.35
CA LEU A 500 -11.34 25.02 -0.91
C LEU A 500 -11.52 24.38 -2.26
N GLN A 501 -12.67 23.74 -2.48
CA GLN A 501 -13.17 23.35 -3.80
C GLN A 501 -14.36 24.21 -4.17
N HIS A 502 -14.35 24.78 -5.37
CA HIS A 502 -15.42 25.64 -5.87
C HIS A 502 -15.78 25.31 -7.31
N GLN A 503 -17.05 24.94 -7.52
CA GLN A 503 -17.64 24.71 -8.84
C GLN A 503 -18.01 26.05 -9.48
N ILE A 504 -17.12 26.56 -10.35
CA ILE A 504 -17.33 27.86 -11.04
C ILE A 504 -18.48 27.75 -12.04
N SER A 505 -18.57 26.64 -12.77
CA SER A 505 -19.65 26.32 -13.68
C SER A 505 -19.89 24.80 -13.72
N LYS A 506 -20.93 24.33 -14.41
CA LYS A 506 -21.18 22.88 -14.55
C LYS A 506 -19.97 22.10 -15.11
N ALA A 507 -19.10 22.78 -15.88
CA ALA A 507 -17.95 22.17 -16.51
C ALA A 507 -16.62 22.47 -15.79
N LEU A 508 -16.53 23.55 -15.00
CA LEU A 508 -15.25 24.04 -14.44
C LEU A 508 -15.25 24.00 -12.92
N MET A 509 -14.30 23.24 -12.37
CA MET A 509 -13.98 23.15 -10.94
C MET A 509 -12.64 23.81 -10.66
N LEU A 510 -12.56 24.56 -9.58
CA LEU A 510 -11.37 25.14 -8.99
C LEU A 510 -11.07 24.43 -7.65
N GLN A 511 -9.81 24.11 -7.39
CA GLN A 511 -9.32 23.72 -6.07
C GLN A 511 -8.12 24.58 -5.69
N SER A 512 -8.08 25.04 -4.44
CA SER A 512 -6.92 25.76 -3.88
C SER A 512 -6.76 25.42 -2.41
N GLY A 513 -5.54 25.19 -1.98
CA GLY A 513 -5.24 24.82 -0.61
C GLY A 513 -3.93 25.40 -0.11
N LEU A 514 -3.84 25.53 1.22
CA LEU A 514 -2.67 26.01 1.94
C LEU A 514 -2.48 25.19 3.21
N ARG A 515 -1.23 24.88 3.55
CA ARG A 515 -0.82 24.21 4.78
C ARG A 515 0.44 24.85 5.35
N TYR A 516 0.47 25.01 6.65
CA TYR A 516 1.69 25.19 7.42
C TYR A 516 2.07 23.88 8.09
N ASN A 517 3.36 23.53 8.06
CA ASN A 517 3.89 22.35 8.74
C ASN A 517 5.20 22.70 9.45
N GLY A 518 5.27 22.44 10.77
CA GLY A 518 6.48 22.54 11.56
C GLY A 518 7.05 21.15 11.84
N ILE A 519 8.38 21.05 11.87
CA ILE A 519 9.11 19.80 12.18
C ILE A 519 10.24 20.13 13.14
N LYS A 520 10.35 19.31 14.21
CA LYS A 520 11.45 19.31 15.16
C LYS A 520 12.06 17.94 15.22
N LEU A 521 13.39 17.87 15.20
CA LEU A 521 14.14 16.64 15.34
C LEU A 521 15.28 16.91 16.33
N ASP A 522 15.36 16.07 17.36
CA ASP A 522 16.43 16.04 18.35
C ASP A 522 17.08 14.66 18.30
N ALA A 523 18.41 14.61 18.05
CA ALA A 523 19.17 13.38 17.93
C ALA A 523 20.40 13.42 18.84
N THR A 524 20.68 12.30 19.52
CA THR A 524 21.86 12.09 20.36
C THR A 524 22.66 10.92 19.83
N PHE A 525 23.93 11.13 19.49
CA PHE A 525 24.82 10.15 18.91
C PHE A 525 25.66 9.48 19.99
N ASP A 526 25.85 8.18 19.86
CA ASP A 526 26.84 7.45 20.62
C ASP A 526 28.21 7.59 19.92
N THR A 527 29.10 8.32 20.57
CA THR A 527 30.47 8.58 20.06
C THR A 527 31.51 7.56 20.51
N SER A 528 31.12 6.54 21.31
CA SER A 528 32.02 5.51 21.83
C SER A 528 32.54 4.57 20.73
N PHE A 529 31.78 4.35 19.67
CA PHE A 529 32.16 3.48 18.55
C PHE A 529 32.78 4.24 17.37
N TYR A 530 32.34 5.48 17.13
CA TYR A 530 32.83 6.31 16.03
C TYR A 530 33.13 7.72 16.53
N PRO A 531 34.34 8.26 16.25
CA PRO A 531 34.76 9.58 16.73
C PRO A 531 34.07 10.71 15.93
N LEU A 532 32.75 10.86 16.11
CA LEU A 532 32.00 11.93 15.49
C LEU A 532 32.37 13.27 16.12
N PRO A 533 32.42 14.37 15.36
CA PRO A 533 32.77 15.71 15.85
C PRO A 533 31.63 16.38 16.65
N PHE A 534 30.52 15.69 16.85
CA PHE A 534 29.33 16.18 17.56
C PHE A 534 28.58 15.02 18.23
N GLU A 535 27.98 15.30 19.37
CA GLU A 535 27.13 14.34 20.12
C GLU A 535 25.64 14.59 19.89
N LYS A 536 25.27 15.77 19.43
CA LYS A 536 23.87 16.17 19.23
C LYS A 536 23.65 16.83 17.90
N ALA A 537 22.48 16.61 17.33
CA ALA A 537 22.00 17.34 16.15
C ALA A 537 20.54 17.70 16.35
N GLN A 538 20.17 18.91 15.92
CA GLN A 538 18.83 19.42 16.06
C GLN A 538 18.35 20.08 14.75
N ILE A 539 17.11 19.83 14.40
CA ILE A 539 16.40 20.51 13.31
C ILE A 539 15.14 21.12 13.87
N ASP A 540 14.93 22.40 13.65
CA ASP A 540 13.67 23.11 13.91
C ASP A 540 13.33 23.92 12.67
N THR A 541 12.30 23.54 11.94
CA THR A 541 11.96 24.13 10.66
C THR A 541 10.46 24.16 10.44
N GLY A 542 9.98 25.17 9.72
CA GLY A 542 8.59 25.26 9.31
C GLY A 542 8.46 25.74 7.87
N ASN A 543 7.48 25.16 7.16
CA ASN A 543 7.28 25.45 5.75
C ASN A 543 5.79 25.61 5.42
N TRP A 544 5.51 26.53 4.49
CA TRP A 544 4.22 26.66 3.84
C TRP A 544 4.22 25.87 2.53
N THR A 545 3.14 25.14 2.32
CA THR A 545 2.87 24.45 1.04
C THR A 545 1.47 24.79 0.57
N GLY A 546 1.27 24.82 -0.75
CA GLY A 546 -0.02 25.13 -1.33
C GLY A 546 -0.23 24.43 -2.65
N ASN A 547 -1.48 24.39 -3.09
CA ASN A 547 -1.87 23.93 -4.41
C ASN A 547 -2.91 24.85 -5.03
N PHE A 548 -2.94 24.86 -6.36
CA PHE A 548 -3.94 25.50 -7.17
C PHE A 548 -4.21 24.63 -8.39
N GLY A 549 -5.46 24.21 -8.56
CA GLY A 549 -5.81 23.28 -9.62
C GLY A 549 -7.14 23.57 -10.27
N LEU A 550 -7.24 23.24 -11.53
CA LEU A 550 -8.42 23.40 -12.37
C LEU A 550 -8.79 22.05 -12.97
N VAL A 551 -10.08 21.76 -13.00
CA VAL A 551 -10.65 20.61 -13.72
C VAL A 551 -11.73 21.12 -14.67
N LEU A 552 -11.59 20.81 -15.95
CA LEU A 552 -12.55 21.14 -16.98
C LEU A 552 -13.17 19.87 -17.57
N ASN A 553 -14.50 19.75 -17.46
CA ASN A 553 -15.31 18.67 -18.00
C ASN A 553 -16.22 19.27 -19.09
N PRO A 554 -15.74 19.49 -20.34
CA PRO A 554 -16.53 20.13 -21.39
C PRO A 554 -17.66 19.24 -21.91
N GLY A 555 -17.73 18.00 -21.44
CA GLY A 555 -18.78 17.03 -21.72
C GLY A 555 -18.46 15.70 -21.01
N ARG A 556 -19.41 14.76 -20.98
CA ARG A 556 -19.28 13.49 -20.25
C ARG A 556 -18.10 12.59 -20.66
N GLN A 557 -17.47 12.88 -21.81
CA GLN A 557 -16.40 12.05 -22.38
C GLN A 557 -15.00 12.69 -22.28
N TRP A 558 -14.90 13.92 -21.78
CA TRP A 558 -13.63 14.63 -21.67
C TRP A 558 -13.37 15.07 -20.24
N LEU A 559 -12.12 14.94 -19.82
CA LEU A 559 -11.61 15.44 -18.57
C LEU A 559 -10.25 16.09 -18.81
N LEU A 560 -10.14 17.38 -18.54
CA LEU A 560 -8.89 18.14 -18.61
C LEU A 560 -8.53 18.60 -17.20
N ARG A 561 -7.26 18.48 -16.86
CA ARG A 561 -6.71 18.84 -15.53
C ARG A 561 -5.49 19.71 -15.69
N ALA A 562 -5.38 20.73 -14.86
CA ALA A 562 -4.16 21.48 -14.67
C ALA A 562 -3.95 21.68 -13.16
N ASN A 563 -2.76 21.39 -12.67
CA ASN A 563 -2.44 21.49 -11.24
C ASN A 563 -1.04 22.10 -11.06
N TYR A 564 -0.95 23.05 -10.14
CA TYR A 564 0.31 23.51 -9.58
C TYR A 564 0.29 23.19 -8.09
N ALA A 565 1.35 22.54 -7.60
CA ALA A 565 1.46 22.21 -6.20
C ALA A 565 2.90 22.38 -5.71
N THR A 566 3.03 22.75 -4.44
CA THR A 566 4.29 22.76 -3.73
C THR A 566 4.29 21.68 -2.67
N ALA A 567 5.48 21.12 -2.41
CA ALA A 567 5.70 20.19 -1.33
C ALA A 567 7.06 20.40 -0.71
N PHE A 568 7.26 19.88 0.49
CA PHE A 568 8.56 19.89 1.12
C PHE A 568 8.82 18.56 1.82
N ARG A 569 10.09 18.30 2.09
CA ARG A 569 10.55 17.21 2.91
C ARG A 569 11.65 17.71 3.85
N ALA A 570 11.42 17.59 5.14
CA ALA A 570 12.48 17.83 6.11
C ALA A 570 13.37 16.60 6.22
N PRO A 571 14.67 16.78 6.53
CA PRO A 571 15.53 15.66 6.87
C PRO A 571 14.93 14.86 8.04
N ASN A 572 15.01 13.55 7.94
CA ASN A 572 14.62 12.66 9.03
C ASN A 572 15.87 12.04 9.69
N VAL A 573 15.70 11.11 10.61
CA VAL A 573 16.81 10.47 11.33
C VAL A 573 17.70 9.64 10.39
N ASP A 574 17.12 9.01 9.35
CA ASP A 574 17.89 8.27 8.34
C ASP A 574 18.80 9.19 7.51
N ASP A 575 18.30 10.36 7.15
CA ASP A 575 19.12 11.31 6.36
C ASP A 575 20.27 11.91 7.18
N LEU A 576 19.96 12.28 8.41
CA LEU A 576 20.84 13.04 9.26
C LEU A 576 21.91 12.18 9.92
N GLY A 577 21.57 10.94 10.33
CA GLY A 577 22.32 10.26 11.37
C GLY A 577 22.81 8.85 11.07
N LYS A 578 22.55 8.26 9.90
CA LYS A 578 22.96 6.87 9.65
C LYS A 578 24.44 6.73 9.34
N ILE A 579 25.03 5.63 9.85
CA ILE A 579 26.37 5.18 9.47
C ILE A 579 26.21 3.81 8.80
N PHE A 580 26.65 3.66 7.54
CA PHE A 580 26.55 2.37 6.83
C PHE A 580 27.44 2.29 5.60
N ASP A 581 27.80 1.07 5.17
CA ASP A 581 28.43 0.80 3.88
C ASP A 581 27.45 1.07 2.74
N SER A 582 27.73 2.03 1.90
CA SER A 582 26.87 2.33 0.75
C SER A 582 27.18 1.45 -0.45
N GLU A 583 28.43 1.28 -0.72
CA GLU A 583 29.06 0.46 -1.74
C GLU A 583 30.44 -0.01 -1.25
N PRO A 584 31.07 -1.03 -1.84
CA PRO A 584 32.41 -1.44 -1.46
C PRO A 584 33.37 -0.26 -1.45
N GLY A 585 34.12 -0.08 -0.35
CA GLY A 585 35.07 1.02 -0.17
C GLY A 585 34.46 2.40 0.02
N ALA A 586 33.16 2.52 0.36
CA ALA A 586 32.54 3.80 0.68
C ALA A 586 31.59 3.69 1.90
N VAL A 587 31.70 4.64 2.81
CA VAL A 587 30.88 4.75 4.03
C VAL A 587 30.12 6.08 4.04
N VAL A 588 28.84 6.03 4.36
CA VAL A 588 28.02 7.23 4.61
C VAL A 588 28.11 7.58 6.08
N VAL A 589 28.40 8.85 6.36
CA VAL A 589 28.50 9.40 7.72
C VAL A 589 27.43 10.45 7.97
N PRO A 590 27.09 10.75 9.24
CA PRO A 590 26.14 11.79 9.59
C PRO A 590 26.49 13.18 9.10
N ASN A 591 25.45 13.95 8.71
CA ASN A 591 25.56 15.37 8.37
C ASN A 591 24.46 16.17 9.07
N HIS A 592 24.80 16.96 10.08
CA HIS A 592 23.86 17.74 10.87
C HIS A 592 23.45 19.08 10.21
N GLN A 593 24.03 19.44 9.04
CA GLN A 593 23.79 20.72 8.37
C GLN A 593 22.74 20.64 7.26
N LEU A 594 21.93 19.56 7.24
CA LEU A 594 20.92 19.36 6.22
C LEU A 594 19.77 20.36 6.33
N LYS A 595 19.32 20.84 5.16
CA LYS A 595 18.17 21.72 4.99
C LYS A 595 17.02 20.95 4.35
N PRO A 596 15.75 21.37 4.59
CA PRO A 596 14.61 20.79 3.88
C PRO A 596 14.71 20.92 2.36
N GLU A 597 14.28 19.90 1.65
CA GLU A 597 13.99 19.96 0.23
C GLU A 597 12.66 20.67 -0.01
N TYR A 598 12.55 21.42 -1.09
CA TYR A 598 11.32 22.09 -1.48
C TYR A 598 11.02 21.85 -2.96
N ALA A 599 9.82 21.38 -3.25
CA ALA A 599 9.38 21.04 -4.60
C ALA A 599 8.32 22.01 -5.12
N HIS A 600 8.44 22.34 -6.41
CA HIS A 600 7.38 22.98 -7.21
C HIS A 600 7.05 22.04 -8.36
N SER A 601 5.79 21.67 -8.52
CA SER A 601 5.33 20.77 -9.58
C SER A 601 4.20 21.39 -10.39
N TRP A 602 4.26 21.18 -11.69
CA TRP A 602 3.22 21.53 -12.65
C TRP A 602 2.77 20.28 -13.36
N ASP A 603 1.48 20.02 -13.37
CA ASP A 603 0.86 18.85 -13.96
C ASP A 603 -0.22 19.29 -14.94
N LEU A 604 -0.21 18.69 -16.13
CA LEU A 604 -1.27 18.81 -17.11
C LEU A 604 -1.75 17.41 -17.49
N GLY A 605 -3.05 17.20 -17.52
CA GLY A 605 -3.61 15.89 -17.84
C GLY A 605 -4.89 16.00 -18.68
N THR A 606 -5.09 15.03 -19.54
CA THR A 606 -6.33 14.84 -20.28
C THR A 606 -6.75 13.38 -20.29
N ALA A 607 -8.03 13.13 -20.20
CA ALA A 607 -8.60 11.82 -20.43
C ALA A 607 -9.83 11.93 -21.32
N LYS A 608 -10.02 10.95 -22.21
CA LYS A 608 -11.14 10.88 -23.13
C LYS A 608 -11.70 9.48 -23.20
N ILE A 609 -13.03 9.37 -23.21
CA ILE A 609 -13.73 8.13 -23.55
C ILE A 609 -14.29 8.26 -24.97
N ILE A 610 -14.04 7.24 -25.79
CA ILE A 610 -14.51 7.14 -27.16
C ILE A 610 -15.45 5.94 -27.26
N ASN A 611 -16.67 6.18 -27.71
CA ASN A 611 -17.71 5.15 -27.93
C ASN A 611 -17.94 4.23 -26.72
N LYS A 612 -17.70 4.73 -25.49
CA LYS A 612 -17.83 3.99 -24.22
C LYS A 612 -16.93 2.73 -24.12
N LYS A 613 -16.09 2.46 -25.12
CA LYS A 613 -15.26 1.25 -25.23
C LYS A 613 -13.77 1.53 -25.13
N LEU A 614 -13.30 2.71 -25.48
CA LEU A 614 -11.89 3.10 -25.42
C LEU A 614 -11.72 4.32 -24.53
N LYS A 615 -10.93 4.19 -23.47
CA LYS A 615 -10.46 5.28 -22.64
C LYS A 615 -8.99 5.53 -22.95
N ILE A 616 -8.63 6.76 -23.16
CA ILE A 616 -7.25 7.21 -23.35
C ILE A 616 -6.98 8.27 -22.27
N ASP A 617 -5.88 8.16 -21.58
CA ASP A 617 -5.39 9.19 -20.67
C ASP A 617 -3.94 9.56 -20.98
N VAL A 618 -3.64 10.84 -20.90
CA VAL A 618 -2.29 11.37 -21.09
C VAL A 618 -2.05 12.43 -20.03
N SER A 619 -0.90 12.39 -19.40
CA SER A 619 -0.47 13.44 -18.45
C SER A 619 1.00 13.74 -18.61
N THR A 620 1.36 15.01 -18.51
CA THR A 620 2.74 15.48 -18.45
C THR A 620 2.98 16.22 -17.16
N TYR A 621 4.20 16.17 -16.67
CA TYR A 621 4.58 16.82 -15.43
C TYR A 621 5.99 17.38 -15.50
N TYR A 622 6.23 18.42 -14.72
CA TYR A 622 7.53 19.02 -14.50
C TYR A 622 7.66 19.38 -13.01
N THR A 623 8.68 18.85 -12.35
CA THR A 623 8.95 19.12 -10.93
C THR A 623 10.36 19.66 -10.78
N ARG A 624 10.47 20.81 -10.10
CA ARG A 624 11.73 21.42 -9.70
C ARG A 624 11.91 21.26 -8.20
N LEU A 625 13.04 20.66 -7.79
CA LEU A 625 13.46 20.52 -6.41
C LEU A 625 14.54 21.55 -6.09
N LYS A 626 14.40 22.27 -5.00
CA LYS A 626 15.43 23.12 -4.39
C LYS A 626 16.01 22.39 -3.19
N ASN A 627 17.31 22.53 -2.96
CA ASN A 627 18.03 21.86 -1.86
C ASN A 627 17.85 20.33 -1.86
N ALA A 628 17.80 19.71 -3.04
CA ALA A 628 17.62 18.26 -3.16
C ALA A 628 18.68 17.52 -2.32
N MET A 629 18.26 16.62 -1.45
CA MET A 629 19.15 15.82 -0.61
C MET A 629 19.70 14.65 -1.41
N VAL A 630 21.01 14.66 -1.65
CA VAL A 630 21.73 13.66 -2.44
C VAL A 630 22.97 13.19 -1.70
N ARG A 631 23.39 11.94 -1.96
CA ARG A 631 24.61 11.38 -1.37
C ARG A 631 25.82 11.79 -2.24
N ARG A 632 26.86 12.35 -1.59
CA ARG A 632 28.10 12.80 -2.25
C ARG A 632 29.30 12.58 -1.35
N ASP A 633 30.50 12.70 -1.95
CA ASP A 633 31.76 12.69 -1.23
C ASP A 633 31.80 13.81 -0.19
N PHE A 634 32.30 13.48 0.97
CA PHE A 634 32.34 14.34 2.14
C PHE A 634 33.64 14.18 2.89
N SER A 635 33.91 15.00 3.88
CA SER A 635 35.01 14.82 4.80
C SER A 635 34.52 14.79 6.24
N LEU A 636 34.96 13.79 7.01
CA LEU A 636 34.73 13.71 8.45
C LEU A 636 35.99 14.10 9.19
N ASN A 637 35.95 15.15 10.00
CA ASN A 637 37.12 15.70 10.68
C ASN A 637 38.31 16.03 9.71
N GLY A 638 37.98 16.46 8.47
CA GLY A 638 38.96 16.72 7.43
C GLY A 638 39.46 15.48 6.66
N ALA A 639 39.11 14.26 7.10
CA ALA A 639 39.47 13.03 6.44
C ALA A 639 38.47 12.67 5.32
N GLN A 640 38.96 12.42 4.11
CA GLN A 640 38.16 11.93 2.97
C GLN A 640 38.04 10.39 2.96
N PHE A 641 38.88 9.70 3.73
CA PHE A 641 38.85 8.25 3.90
C PHE A 641 39.00 7.91 5.37
N ILE A 642 38.19 6.94 5.85
CA ILE A 642 38.24 6.42 7.22
C ILE A 642 38.21 4.89 7.22
N PRO A 643 38.84 4.23 8.22
CA PRO A 643 38.63 2.80 8.42
C PRO A 643 37.19 2.50 8.76
N TYR A 644 36.56 1.61 8.00
CA TYR A 644 35.20 1.14 8.25
C TYR A 644 35.05 -0.31 7.79
N ASP A 645 34.51 -1.19 8.63
CA ASP A 645 34.31 -2.62 8.32
C ASP A 645 35.58 -3.34 7.80
N GLY A 646 36.74 -2.98 8.41
CA GLY A 646 38.05 -3.54 8.05
C GLY A 646 38.61 -3.09 6.70
N GLU A 647 38.04 -2.03 6.11
CA GLU A 647 38.53 -1.43 4.83
C GLU A 647 38.67 0.07 4.97
N LEU A 648 39.65 0.63 4.23
CA LEU A 648 39.76 2.09 4.07
C LEU A 648 38.67 2.57 3.13
N SER A 649 37.66 3.22 3.68
CA SER A 649 36.44 3.59 2.96
C SER A 649 36.36 5.08 2.70
N ARG A 650 35.95 5.46 1.48
CA ARG A 650 35.71 6.83 1.06
C ARG A 650 34.51 7.39 1.83
N VAL A 651 34.68 8.56 2.42
CA VAL A 651 33.63 9.21 3.21
C VAL A 651 32.62 9.89 2.30
N GLN A 652 31.37 9.55 2.50
CA GLN A 652 30.22 10.17 1.86
C GLN A 652 29.22 10.66 2.91
N ALA A 653 28.42 11.67 2.55
CA ALA A 653 27.28 12.11 3.36
C ALA A 653 26.11 12.52 2.48
N ILE A 654 24.90 12.53 3.06
CA ILE A 654 23.77 13.22 2.45
C ILE A 654 24.07 14.73 2.51
N GLN A 655 23.90 15.42 1.39
CA GLN A 655 24.13 16.86 1.25
C GLN A 655 23.03 17.47 0.40
N ASN A 656 22.76 18.76 0.57
CA ASN A 656 21.82 19.48 -0.28
C ASN A 656 22.50 19.86 -1.61
N ALA A 657 21.93 19.40 -2.73
CA ALA A 657 22.27 19.87 -4.07
C ALA A 657 21.65 21.25 -4.32
N ALA A 658 22.16 21.98 -5.31
CA ALA A 658 21.57 23.29 -5.64
C ALA A 658 20.14 23.14 -6.15
N THR A 659 19.92 22.33 -7.17
CA THR A 659 18.61 22.12 -7.80
C THR A 659 18.56 20.77 -8.48
N ALA A 660 17.36 20.15 -8.51
CA ALA A 660 17.11 18.98 -9.36
C ALA A 660 15.81 19.19 -10.14
N TYR A 661 15.74 18.60 -11.32
CA TYR A 661 14.58 18.68 -12.21
C TYR A 661 14.15 17.27 -12.59
N ILE A 662 12.84 17.01 -12.55
CA ILE A 662 12.24 15.77 -13.02
C ILE A 662 11.06 16.13 -13.90
N TYR A 663 11.00 15.58 -15.10
CA TYR A 663 9.87 15.77 -16.00
C TYR A 663 9.55 14.48 -16.76
N GLY A 664 8.31 14.37 -17.24
CA GLY A 664 7.93 13.19 -17.96
C GLY A 664 6.54 13.24 -18.56
N LEU A 665 6.23 12.15 -19.26
CA LEU A 665 4.97 11.87 -19.92
C LEU A 665 4.46 10.51 -19.44
N GLN A 666 3.21 10.46 -19.04
CA GLN A 666 2.49 9.22 -18.75
C GLN A 666 1.29 9.13 -19.69
N ALA A 667 1.16 8.03 -20.40
CA ALA A 667 0.01 7.74 -21.24
C ALA A 667 -0.56 6.37 -20.88
N GLY A 668 -1.84 6.17 -21.10
CA GLY A 668 -2.49 4.89 -20.90
C GLY A 668 -3.72 4.77 -21.79
N PHE A 669 -4.09 3.55 -22.11
CA PHE A 669 -5.38 3.27 -22.72
C PHE A 669 -5.99 2.00 -22.10
N GLU A 670 -7.30 1.96 -22.10
CA GLU A 670 -8.14 0.85 -21.67
C GLU A 670 -9.19 0.63 -22.75
N LEU A 671 -9.18 -0.55 -23.38
CA LEU A 671 -10.07 -0.91 -24.48
C LEU A 671 -10.90 -2.14 -24.10
N LYS A 672 -12.21 -1.98 -24.05
CA LYS A 672 -13.17 -3.07 -23.88
C LYS A 672 -13.56 -3.66 -25.23
N LEU A 673 -13.32 -4.95 -25.37
CA LEU A 673 -13.57 -5.75 -26.55
C LEU A 673 -14.80 -6.65 -26.33
N PRO A 674 -15.41 -7.18 -27.42
CA PRO A 674 -16.48 -8.17 -27.30
C PRO A 674 -16.09 -9.40 -26.50
N ALA A 675 -17.06 -10.12 -25.96
CA ALA A 675 -16.90 -11.35 -25.19
C ALA A 675 -16.10 -11.18 -23.88
N GLY A 676 -16.13 -9.96 -23.29
CA GLY A 676 -15.49 -9.70 -21.99
C GLY A 676 -13.97 -9.53 -22.04
N PHE A 677 -13.36 -9.46 -23.22
CA PHE A 677 -11.93 -9.14 -23.33
C PHE A 677 -11.67 -7.66 -23.00
N GLU A 678 -10.59 -7.43 -22.28
CA GLU A 678 -10.10 -6.09 -21.97
C GLU A 678 -8.61 -6.00 -22.31
N LEU A 679 -8.22 -4.92 -22.99
CA LEU A 679 -6.82 -4.63 -23.30
C LEU A 679 -6.45 -3.31 -22.64
N THR A 680 -5.45 -3.37 -21.78
CA THR A 680 -4.88 -2.21 -21.09
C THR A 680 -3.41 -2.07 -21.44
N SER A 681 -2.92 -0.84 -21.55
CA SER A 681 -1.50 -0.56 -21.72
C SER A 681 -1.16 0.78 -21.08
N ASP A 682 0.01 0.82 -20.47
CA ASP A 682 0.57 2.01 -19.83
C ASP A 682 1.96 2.29 -20.37
N PHE A 683 2.22 3.58 -20.62
CA PHE A 683 3.51 4.10 -21.04
C PHE A 683 3.95 5.18 -20.08
N ASN A 684 5.20 5.07 -19.58
CA ASN A 684 5.82 6.06 -18.72
C ASN A 684 7.19 6.44 -19.29
N TYR A 685 7.39 7.72 -19.54
CA TYR A 685 8.69 8.31 -19.87
C TYR A 685 9.04 9.35 -18.81
N GLN A 686 10.25 9.28 -18.28
CA GLN A 686 10.74 10.23 -17.31
C GLN A 686 12.22 10.53 -17.53
N LYS A 687 12.60 11.77 -17.20
CA LYS A 687 13.99 12.21 -17.20
C LYS A 687 14.21 13.09 -15.98
N GLY A 688 15.35 12.91 -15.30
CA GLY A 688 15.77 13.70 -14.16
C GLY A 688 17.23 14.12 -14.29
N GLU A 689 17.50 15.35 -13.86
CA GLU A 689 18.84 15.93 -13.82
C GLU A 689 19.06 16.63 -12.48
N GLU A 690 20.26 16.50 -11.94
CA GLU A 690 20.73 17.22 -10.75
C GLU A 690 21.78 18.25 -11.19
N GLU A 691 21.56 19.50 -10.81
CA GLU A 691 22.51 20.58 -11.05
C GLU A 691 23.31 20.84 -9.77
N MET A 692 24.62 20.81 -9.90
CA MET A 692 25.56 21.05 -8.81
C MET A 692 25.74 22.54 -8.55
N ASN A 693 26.30 22.92 -7.39
CA ASN A 693 26.61 24.32 -7.06
C ASN A 693 27.65 24.95 -8.01
N ASP A 694 28.44 24.13 -8.69
CA ASP A 694 29.43 24.54 -9.72
C ASP A 694 28.83 24.62 -11.14
N GLY A 695 27.49 24.38 -11.28
CA GLY A 695 26.79 24.39 -12.56
C GLY A 695 26.86 23.08 -13.35
N ASN A 696 27.64 22.09 -12.90
CA ASN A 696 27.73 20.80 -13.54
C ASN A 696 26.39 20.05 -13.38
N LYS A 697 25.96 19.33 -14.41
CA LYS A 697 24.75 18.50 -14.41
C LYS A 697 25.08 17.03 -14.41
N SER A 698 24.35 16.26 -13.62
CA SER A 698 24.41 14.81 -13.64
C SER A 698 22.98 14.22 -13.74
N PRO A 699 22.80 13.03 -14.34
CA PRO A 699 21.53 12.35 -14.28
C PRO A 699 21.09 12.15 -12.83
N SER A 700 19.82 12.37 -12.54
CA SER A 700 19.28 12.06 -11.21
C SER A 700 19.32 10.56 -10.98
N ARG A 701 19.80 10.13 -9.81
CA ARG A 701 19.85 8.70 -9.44
C ARG A 701 18.48 8.07 -9.26
N HIS A 702 17.43 8.85 -9.30
CA HIS A 702 16.05 8.42 -9.04
C HIS A 702 15.20 8.32 -10.32
N VAL A 703 15.83 8.39 -11.50
CA VAL A 703 15.14 8.35 -12.81
C VAL A 703 15.69 7.25 -13.69
#